data_8b106ae4d39947a3f680f97093710d37
#
_entry.id   8b106ae4d39947a3f680f97093710d37
#
_cell.length_a   1.000
_cell.length_b   1.000
_cell.length_c   1.000
_cell.angle_alpha   90.00
_cell.angle_beta   90.00
_cell.angle_gamma   90.00
#
_symmetry.space_group_name_H-M   'P 1'
#
loop_
_entity.id
_entity.type
_entity.pdbx_description
1 polymer ?
#
loop_
_entity_poly.entity_id
_entity_poly.type
_entity_poly.pdbx_seq_one_letter_code
_entity_poly.pdbx_strand_id
1 'polypeptide(L)'
;MSRPIQIILNDRDFQTDRDRGGGGPSTDFYWNNDAGFKRHKSILRAQINSISDSISRQDAGSVGIVKVELRRRALAKGHRPIQKLFTPTLCPTIGGQDLGTILVKARPAALRTIASLVNDAEDIGQSKFDEEKQKVIPAPSRLRSEVGAIEKVSLYSSADRRKFDVETAVIWLADKRTGGSYIVELFEYPPARPLWDSLPRDEQQLYQSFVSGLSMPQFSGLVASRLDSARPRASNVGIRLSNQDAGPTLAFLSSVSQSRTARAAGDISQDISKHAMLLKFLDNHPLVRSVALPPIVRRTDTPSVHGPIRRQGLSQTQLFFMPERIIGQKYPRIGIVDGGVADCLSDWVLDRWDTLADEDTDVEHGTFIGGIVIAGKSANSNTICVEDDGAEIVDIRVLPSEHVADAFQTYYPNGALEFFDEIEMAVADAKAKHGVRIFNLSLNVENPVALDSYSLIAEKIDQVSEDNDVLFVISAGNADDPDTRPEWNIDREIALADLATSRNDGIWVPAESVRSVTVAAVNPPHLTNVVAGAPARYSRRGPGIRAAVKPDVAQVGGSGTSCPINGLGLRSLLPDGSLTTGCGTSYAAPQVAKTLALLDHQIEGDVSRETLVALLLHSAQLPQILNHKSLATVARDLVGFGIPADSHTILEGQENQITLVFASRLMREQQVCLLYTSPSPRDRQKSRMPSSA
;
A
#
# COMPACT_ATOMS: atom_id res chain seq x y z
N MET A 1 -34.63 16.22 20.02
CA MET A 1 -33.47 15.58 19.35
C MET A 1 -34.01 14.60 18.32
N SER A 2 -33.88 14.91 17.04
CA SER A 2 -34.20 13.95 15.98
C SER A 2 -33.13 12.85 16.02
N ARG A 3 -33.53 11.60 16.16
CA ARG A 3 -32.59 10.48 16.06
C ARG A 3 -32.20 10.32 14.58
N PRO A 4 -30.92 10.21 14.23
CA PRO A 4 -30.52 9.93 12.87
C PRO A 4 -31.10 8.59 12.44
N ILE A 5 -31.71 8.54 11.28
CA ILE A 5 -32.22 7.30 10.71
C ILE A 5 -31.09 6.70 9.87
N GLN A 6 -30.40 5.73 10.42
CA GLN A 6 -29.50 4.88 9.67
C GLN A 6 -30.22 3.55 9.37
N ILE A 7 -30.28 3.21 8.10
CA ILE A 7 -30.91 1.96 7.67
C ILE A 7 -29.80 1.06 7.12
N ILE A 8 -29.58 -0.08 7.80
CA ILE A 8 -28.73 -1.15 7.27
C ILE A 8 -29.61 -1.97 6.33
N LEU A 9 -29.24 -2.00 5.06
CA LEU A 9 -29.96 -2.78 4.04
C LEU A 9 -29.53 -4.25 4.13
N ASN A 10 -30.51 -5.16 3.94
CA ASN A 10 -30.21 -6.58 3.83
C ASN A 10 -29.37 -6.81 2.55
N ASP A 11 -28.16 -7.29 2.72
CA ASP A 11 -27.20 -7.51 1.65
C ASP A 11 -27.68 -8.52 0.60
N ARG A 12 -28.45 -9.54 1.02
CA ARG A 12 -28.97 -10.60 0.14
C ARG A 12 -29.93 -10.09 -0.92
N ASP A 13 -30.67 -9.01 -0.63
CA ASP A 13 -31.64 -8.44 -1.57
C ASP A 13 -30.97 -7.73 -2.76
N PHE A 14 -29.68 -7.41 -2.63
CA PHE A 14 -28.91 -6.68 -3.63
C PHE A 14 -27.79 -7.52 -4.29
N GLN A 15 -27.58 -8.74 -3.82
CA GLN A 15 -26.62 -9.67 -4.40
C GLN A 15 -27.30 -10.46 -5.54
N THR A 16 -26.71 -10.43 -6.72
CA THR A 16 -27.12 -11.23 -7.85
C THR A 16 -25.94 -11.99 -8.41
N ASP A 17 -26.20 -13.21 -8.90
CA ASP A 17 -25.22 -13.91 -9.69
C ASP A 17 -24.92 -13.12 -10.95
N ARG A 18 -23.65 -13.01 -11.28
CA ARG A 18 -23.24 -12.33 -12.50
C ARG A 18 -23.72 -13.16 -13.68
N ASP A 19 -24.63 -12.59 -14.48
CA ASP A 19 -24.94 -13.19 -15.76
C ASP A 19 -23.65 -13.43 -16.52
N ARG A 20 -23.37 -14.72 -16.82
CA ARG A 20 -22.24 -15.10 -17.66
C ARG A 20 -22.56 -14.71 -19.10
N GLY A 21 -22.76 -13.43 -19.33
CA GLY A 21 -22.84 -12.89 -20.67
C GLY A 21 -21.61 -13.34 -21.41
N GLY A 22 -21.79 -14.11 -22.45
CA GLY A 22 -20.74 -14.63 -23.31
C GLY A 22 -19.74 -13.52 -23.63
N GLY A 23 -18.47 -13.83 -23.69
CA GLY A 23 -17.40 -12.85 -23.92
C GLY A 23 -17.80 -11.93 -25.09
N GLY A 24 -17.61 -10.63 -24.89
CA GLY A 24 -17.98 -9.63 -25.89
C GLY A 24 -17.41 -9.96 -27.29
N PRO A 25 -17.95 -9.39 -28.34
CA PRO A 25 -17.55 -9.68 -29.72
C PRO A 25 -16.06 -9.49 -29.89
N SER A 26 -15.43 -10.36 -30.69
CA SER A 26 -14.02 -10.23 -31.04
C SER A 26 -13.76 -8.88 -31.74
N THR A 27 -12.70 -8.19 -31.36
CA THR A 27 -12.32 -6.88 -31.90
C THR A 27 -11.18 -7.06 -32.91
N ASP A 28 -11.29 -6.48 -34.09
CA ASP A 28 -10.18 -6.38 -35.04
C ASP A 28 -9.39 -5.09 -34.77
N PHE A 29 -8.22 -5.25 -34.15
CA PHE A 29 -7.31 -4.13 -33.84
C PHE A 29 -6.58 -3.60 -35.09
N TYR A 30 -6.70 -4.29 -36.23
CA TYR A 30 -6.12 -3.94 -37.53
C TYR A 30 -7.19 -3.76 -38.62
N TRP A 31 -8.41 -3.41 -38.24
CA TRP A 31 -9.49 -3.14 -39.18
C TRP A 31 -9.04 -2.15 -40.26
N ASN A 32 -9.20 -2.51 -41.56
CA ASN A 32 -8.74 -1.78 -42.73
C ASN A 32 -7.19 -1.65 -42.85
N ASN A 33 -6.42 -2.49 -42.18
CA ASN A 33 -4.95 -2.49 -42.24
C ASN A 33 -4.36 -3.91 -42.25
N ASP A 34 -4.77 -4.73 -43.18
CA ASP A 34 -4.32 -6.13 -43.29
C ASP A 34 -2.81 -6.25 -43.53
N ALA A 35 -2.21 -5.30 -44.28
CA ALA A 35 -0.76 -5.25 -44.48
C ALA A 35 0.01 -4.99 -43.18
N GLY A 36 -0.57 -4.14 -42.29
CA GLY A 36 -0.04 -3.91 -40.96
C GLY A 36 -0.15 -5.14 -40.08
N PHE A 37 -1.28 -5.85 -40.14
CA PHE A 37 -1.47 -7.10 -39.40
C PHE A 37 -0.46 -8.18 -39.80
N LYS A 38 -0.25 -8.36 -41.09
CA LYS A 38 0.73 -9.33 -41.64
C LYS A 38 2.14 -9.05 -41.14
N ARG A 39 2.56 -7.78 -41.16
CA ARG A 39 3.86 -7.37 -40.58
C ARG A 39 3.92 -7.67 -39.09
N HIS A 40 2.87 -7.35 -38.35
CA HIS A 40 2.78 -7.59 -36.92
C HIS A 40 2.90 -9.08 -36.57
N LYS A 41 2.19 -9.97 -37.28
CA LYS A 41 2.33 -11.43 -37.14
C LYS A 41 3.80 -11.87 -37.30
N SER A 42 4.48 -11.38 -38.31
CA SER A 42 5.90 -11.74 -38.58
C SER A 42 6.80 -11.31 -37.41
N ILE A 43 6.58 -10.11 -36.86
CA ILE A 43 7.33 -9.58 -35.69
C ILE A 43 7.07 -10.43 -34.46
N LEU A 44 5.80 -10.68 -34.14
CA LEU A 44 5.43 -11.49 -32.93
C LEU A 44 6.02 -12.91 -33.05
N ARG A 45 5.91 -13.54 -34.22
CA ARG A 45 6.47 -14.87 -34.44
C ARG A 45 7.99 -14.88 -34.23
N ALA A 46 8.71 -13.88 -34.74
CA ALA A 46 10.15 -13.77 -34.53
C ALA A 46 10.51 -13.60 -33.06
N GLN A 47 9.77 -12.74 -32.31
CA GLN A 47 9.93 -12.56 -30.86
C GLN A 47 9.72 -13.88 -30.12
N ILE A 48 8.63 -14.59 -30.38
CA ILE A 48 8.27 -15.85 -29.69
C ILE A 48 9.34 -16.93 -29.96
N ASN A 49 9.82 -17.07 -31.21
CA ASN A 49 10.88 -18.00 -31.55
C ASN A 49 12.19 -17.67 -30.84
N SER A 50 12.59 -16.39 -30.83
CA SER A 50 13.79 -15.94 -30.10
C SER A 50 13.73 -16.25 -28.61
N ILE A 51 12.56 -16.05 -27.99
CA ILE A 51 12.34 -16.39 -26.57
C ILE A 51 12.44 -17.92 -26.37
N SER A 52 11.81 -18.72 -27.24
CA SER A 52 11.90 -20.18 -27.20
C SER A 52 13.35 -20.67 -27.24
N ASP A 53 14.16 -20.09 -28.14
CA ASP A 53 15.58 -20.43 -28.27
C ASP A 53 16.40 -19.99 -27.05
N SER A 54 16.07 -18.83 -26.49
CA SER A 54 16.73 -18.32 -25.27
C SER A 54 16.46 -19.22 -24.07
N ILE A 55 15.21 -19.63 -23.84
CA ILE A 55 14.85 -20.55 -22.75
C ILE A 55 15.51 -21.92 -22.94
N SER A 56 15.60 -22.41 -24.19
CA SER A 56 16.23 -23.70 -24.48
C SER A 56 17.74 -23.75 -24.17
N ARG A 57 18.41 -22.60 -24.07
CA ARG A 57 19.83 -22.47 -23.72
C ARG A 57 20.09 -22.28 -22.23
N GLN A 58 19.07 -22.10 -21.45
CA GLN A 58 19.21 -21.90 -20.00
C GLN A 58 19.31 -23.23 -19.25
N ASP A 59 20.25 -23.34 -18.30
CA ASP A 59 20.44 -24.52 -17.47
C ASP A 59 19.33 -24.74 -16.44
N ALA A 60 18.48 -23.74 -16.20
CA ALA A 60 17.44 -23.71 -15.16
C ALA A 60 16.14 -24.41 -15.59
N GLY A 61 16.25 -25.63 -16.12
CA GLY A 61 15.06 -26.41 -16.52
C GLY A 61 14.20 -25.69 -17.57
N SER A 62 13.87 -26.26 -18.65
CA SER A 62 13.18 -25.76 -19.85
C SER A 62 11.93 -24.86 -19.65
N VAL A 63 11.96 -23.95 -18.69
CA VAL A 63 10.87 -23.04 -18.32
C VAL A 63 11.38 -21.61 -18.25
N GLY A 64 10.61 -20.66 -18.82
CA GLY A 64 10.88 -19.23 -18.71
C GLY A 64 9.62 -18.43 -18.40
N ILE A 65 9.79 -17.22 -17.88
CA ILE A 65 8.70 -16.29 -17.66
C ILE A 65 8.64 -15.31 -18.83
N VAL A 66 7.49 -15.22 -19.45
CA VAL A 66 7.26 -14.44 -20.66
C VAL A 66 6.27 -13.31 -20.36
N LYS A 67 6.63 -12.10 -20.79
CA LYS A 67 5.76 -10.93 -20.75
C LYS A 67 4.96 -10.82 -22.04
N VAL A 68 3.66 -10.71 -21.93
CA VAL A 68 2.73 -10.45 -23.02
C VAL A 68 2.14 -9.06 -22.80
N GLU A 69 2.65 -8.09 -23.54
CA GLU A 69 2.23 -6.69 -23.44
C GLU A 69 1.06 -6.44 -24.40
N LEU A 70 -0.03 -5.89 -23.86
CA LEU A 70 -1.25 -5.62 -24.60
C LEU A 70 -1.27 -4.18 -25.13
N ARG A 71 -1.89 -3.99 -26.27
CA ARG A 71 -2.17 -2.64 -26.81
C ARG A 71 -3.07 -1.86 -25.85
N ARG A 72 -2.88 -0.56 -25.75
CA ARG A 72 -3.75 0.32 -24.95
C ARG A 72 -5.25 0.15 -25.24
N ARG A 73 -5.62 -0.19 -26.49
CA ARG A 73 -7.00 -0.46 -26.89
C ARG A 73 -7.49 -1.86 -26.50
N ALA A 74 -6.60 -2.76 -26.09
CA ALA A 74 -6.88 -4.14 -25.76
C ALA A 74 -6.88 -4.44 -24.25
N LEU A 75 -6.93 -3.42 -23.38
CA LEU A 75 -6.84 -3.58 -21.93
C LEU A 75 -8.08 -4.24 -21.31
N ALA A 76 -9.23 -4.22 -22.00
CA ALA A 76 -10.44 -4.86 -21.50
C ALA A 76 -10.25 -6.37 -21.35
N LYS A 77 -10.82 -6.96 -20.27
CA LYS A 77 -10.70 -8.38 -19.93
C LYS A 77 -11.03 -9.30 -21.11
N GLY A 78 -12.03 -8.94 -21.94
CA GLY A 78 -12.46 -9.72 -23.10
C GLY A 78 -11.44 -9.81 -24.24
N HIS A 79 -10.39 -8.97 -24.23
CA HIS A 79 -9.35 -8.93 -25.28
C HIS A 79 -8.08 -9.69 -24.92
N ARG A 80 -7.98 -10.22 -23.70
CA ARG A 80 -6.80 -10.98 -23.27
C ARG A 80 -6.57 -12.21 -24.15
N PRO A 81 -5.34 -12.46 -24.62
CA PRO A 81 -5.01 -13.53 -25.55
C PRO A 81 -4.85 -14.88 -24.84
N ILE A 82 -5.85 -15.28 -24.03
CA ILE A 82 -5.78 -16.46 -23.16
C ILE A 82 -6.76 -17.59 -23.56
N GLN A 83 -7.54 -17.40 -24.63
CA GLN A 83 -8.50 -18.41 -25.07
C GLN A 83 -7.94 -19.28 -26.21
N LYS A 84 -7.06 -18.73 -27.06
CA LYS A 84 -6.47 -19.44 -28.20
C LYS A 84 -4.96 -19.47 -28.17
N LEU A 85 -4.28 -18.38 -27.77
CA LEU A 85 -2.83 -18.29 -27.78
C LEU A 85 -2.20 -18.75 -26.45
N PHE A 86 -2.31 -17.96 -25.40
CA PHE A 86 -1.71 -18.24 -24.09
C PHE A 86 -2.75 -18.91 -23.18
N THR A 87 -3.23 -20.08 -23.60
CA THR A 87 -4.22 -20.83 -22.81
C THR A 87 -3.62 -21.34 -21.50
N PRO A 88 -4.44 -21.53 -20.43
CA PRO A 88 -3.94 -22.05 -19.16
C PRO A 88 -3.20 -23.39 -19.26
N THR A 89 -3.53 -24.20 -20.26
CA THR A 89 -2.89 -25.50 -20.51
C THR A 89 -1.54 -25.38 -21.24
N LEU A 90 -1.39 -24.42 -22.15
CA LEU A 90 -0.14 -24.19 -22.86
C LEU A 90 0.85 -23.34 -22.06
N CYS A 91 0.36 -22.21 -21.53
CA CYS A 91 1.15 -21.21 -20.81
C CYS A 91 0.31 -20.64 -19.67
N PRO A 92 0.32 -21.25 -18.46
CA PRO A 92 -0.44 -20.75 -17.33
C PRO A 92 -0.04 -19.31 -17.01
N THR A 93 -1.07 -18.47 -16.77
CA THR A 93 -0.85 -17.10 -16.30
C THR A 93 -0.45 -17.14 -14.83
N ILE A 94 0.68 -16.55 -14.50
CA ILE A 94 1.24 -16.50 -13.13
C ILE A 94 1.15 -15.13 -12.49
N GLY A 95 0.69 -14.12 -13.22
CA GLY A 95 0.52 -12.76 -12.71
C GLY A 95 0.44 -11.70 -13.80
N GLY A 96 0.68 -10.48 -13.41
CA GLY A 96 0.81 -9.31 -14.25
C GLY A 96 1.83 -8.35 -13.64
N GLN A 97 2.33 -7.41 -14.43
CA GLN A 97 3.26 -6.39 -13.97
C GLN A 97 2.55 -5.04 -13.86
N ASP A 98 1.71 -4.74 -14.85
CA ASP A 98 0.86 -3.55 -14.90
C ASP A 98 -0.51 -3.91 -15.51
N LEU A 99 -1.33 -2.89 -15.78
CA LEU A 99 -2.68 -3.11 -16.34
C LEU A 99 -2.66 -3.80 -17.71
N GLY A 100 -1.59 -3.66 -18.49
CA GLY A 100 -1.45 -4.14 -19.87
C GLY A 100 -0.48 -5.32 -20.04
N THR A 101 0.19 -5.78 -18.98
CA THR A 101 1.22 -6.82 -19.07
C THR A 101 0.77 -8.08 -18.34
N ILE A 102 0.70 -9.20 -19.09
CA ILE A 102 0.39 -10.53 -18.55
C ILE A 102 1.71 -11.30 -18.46
N LEU A 103 1.94 -11.94 -17.31
CA LEU A 103 3.07 -12.84 -17.10
C LEU A 103 2.60 -14.29 -17.23
N VAL A 104 3.26 -15.04 -18.07
CA VAL A 104 2.95 -16.45 -18.31
C VAL A 104 4.20 -17.32 -18.11
N LYS A 105 4.01 -18.52 -17.54
CA LYS A 105 5.04 -19.55 -17.44
C LYS A 105 5.04 -20.35 -18.73
N ALA A 106 6.13 -20.35 -19.48
CA ALA A 106 6.20 -20.92 -20.81
C ALA A 106 7.36 -21.90 -20.97
N ARG A 107 7.10 -22.99 -21.72
CA ARG A 107 8.09 -23.95 -22.18
C ARG A 107 8.41 -23.70 -23.66
N PRO A 108 9.61 -24.03 -24.13
CA PRO A 108 9.95 -23.88 -25.56
C PRO A 108 8.96 -24.56 -26.50
N ALA A 109 8.48 -25.75 -26.17
CA ALA A 109 7.50 -26.45 -26.99
C ALA A 109 6.15 -25.70 -27.09
N ALA A 110 5.65 -25.13 -25.98
CA ALA A 110 4.44 -24.33 -25.98
C ALA A 110 4.62 -23.05 -26.82
N LEU A 111 5.76 -22.38 -26.70
CA LEU A 111 6.06 -21.19 -27.49
C LEU A 111 6.11 -21.50 -29.00
N ARG A 112 6.67 -22.62 -29.41
CA ARG A 112 6.64 -23.07 -30.83
C ARG A 112 5.20 -23.29 -31.30
N THR A 113 4.34 -23.89 -30.48
CA THR A 113 2.93 -24.04 -30.81
C THR A 113 2.25 -22.68 -30.95
N ILE A 114 2.51 -21.73 -30.05
CA ILE A 114 1.95 -20.36 -30.13
C ILE A 114 2.46 -19.64 -31.38
N ALA A 115 3.75 -19.79 -31.75
CA ALA A 115 4.29 -19.22 -32.96
C ALA A 115 3.61 -19.75 -34.23
N SER A 116 3.22 -21.04 -34.23
CA SER A 116 2.41 -21.63 -35.31
C SER A 116 1.01 -21.03 -35.33
N LEU A 117 0.32 -20.97 -34.20
CA LEU A 117 -1.01 -20.35 -34.08
C LEU A 117 -1.00 -18.87 -34.53
N VAL A 118 0.02 -18.10 -34.17
CA VAL A 118 0.18 -16.71 -34.67
C VAL A 118 0.27 -16.69 -36.19
N ASN A 119 0.98 -17.66 -36.81
CA ASN A 119 1.08 -17.76 -38.24
C ASN A 119 -0.26 -18.14 -38.91
N ASP A 120 -1.08 -18.94 -38.24
CA ASP A 120 -2.36 -19.44 -38.76
C ASP A 120 -3.52 -18.41 -38.63
N ALA A 121 -3.30 -17.30 -37.97
CA ALA A 121 -4.27 -16.21 -37.92
C ALA A 121 -4.51 -15.62 -39.31
N GLU A 122 -5.75 -15.36 -39.68
CA GLU A 122 -6.15 -14.91 -41.01
C GLU A 122 -5.53 -13.56 -41.34
N ASP A 123 -4.89 -13.46 -42.50
CA ASP A 123 -4.23 -12.23 -42.99
C ASP A 123 -5.21 -11.15 -43.41
N ILE A 124 -6.44 -11.52 -43.81
CA ILE A 124 -7.49 -10.63 -44.28
C ILE A 124 -8.59 -10.55 -43.23
N GLY A 125 -8.94 -9.32 -42.85
CA GLY A 125 -10.00 -9.04 -41.87
C GLY A 125 -11.39 -9.39 -42.44
N GLN A 126 -12.13 -10.19 -41.69
CA GLN A 126 -13.54 -10.52 -42.02
C GLN A 126 -14.50 -9.42 -41.52
N SER A 127 -15.60 -9.23 -42.23
CA SER A 127 -16.64 -8.28 -41.94
C SER A 127 -18.02 -8.90 -42.05
N LYS A 128 -18.99 -8.32 -41.33
CA LYS A 128 -20.41 -8.64 -41.47
C LYS A 128 -21.22 -7.33 -41.51
N PHE A 129 -22.39 -7.40 -42.15
CA PHE A 129 -23.33 -6.29 -42.13
C PHE A 129 -24.14 -6.33 -40.82
N ASP A 130 -24.19 -5.23 -40.11
CA ASP A 130 -24.96 -5.04 -38.89
C ASP A 130 -26.28 -4.35 -39.30
N GLU A 131 -27.39 -5.06 -39.23
CA GLU A 131 -28.69 -4.57 -39.65
C GLU A 131 -29.24 -3.48 -38.75
N GLU A 132 -28.92 -3.53 -37.42
CA GLU A 132 -29.35 -2.50 -36.46
C GLU A 132 -28.63 -1.17 -36.71
N LYS A 133 -27.34 -1.23 -37.01
CA LYS A 133 -26.50 -0.05 -37.21
C LYS A 133 -26.41 0.37 -38.68
N GLN A 134 -27.02 -0.39 -39.59
CA GLN A 134 -26.97 -0.16 -41.02
C GLN A 134 -25.56 0.08 -41.56
N LYS A 135 -24.57 -0.69 -41.10
CA LYS A 135 -23.17 -0.54 -41.49
C LYS A 135 -22.41 -1.86 -41.47
N VAL A 136 -21.34 -1.93 -42.26
CA VAL A 136 -20.38 -3.02 -42.20
C VAL A 136 -19.53 -2.89 -40.95
N ILE A 137 -19.47 -3.94 -40.15
CA ILE A 137 -18.66 -4.00 -38.95
C ILE A 137 -17.64 -5.14 -39.05
N PRO A 138 -16.47 -5.02 -38.34
CA PRO A 138 -15.49 -6.09 -38.29
C PRO A 138 -16.06 -7.32 -37.61
N ALA A 139 -15.74 -8.50 -38.12
CA ALA A 139 -16.11 -9.81 -37.57
C ALA A 139 -14.89 -10.75 -37.57
N PRO A 140 -13.77 -10.37 -36.88
CA PRO A 140 -12.56 -11.18 -36.89
C PRO A 140 -12.76 -12.49 -36.17
N SER A 141 -11.98 -13.52 -36.56
CA SER A 141 -11.86 -14.72 -35.74
C SER A 141 -11.30 -14.38 -34.36
N ARG A 142 -11.50 -15.25 -33.39
CA ARG A 142 -10.93 -15.07 -32.07
C ARG A 142 -9.41 -15.04 -32.11
N LEU A 143 -8.79 -15.85 -32.97
CA LEU A 143 -7.36 -15.92 -33.12
C LEU A 143 -6.77 -14.61 -33.67
N ARG A 144 -7.37 -14.05 -34.75
CA ARG A 144 -6.96 -12.75 -35.29
C ARG A 144 -7.10 -11.63 -34.24
N SER A 145 -8.20 -11.65 -33.47
CA SER A 145 -8.43 -10.70 -32.39
C SER A 145 -7.34 -10.80 -31.30
N GLU A 146 -6.98 -12.00 -30.86
CA GLU A 146 -5.96 -12.22 -29.84
C GLU A 146 -4.55 -11.84 -30.32
N VAL A 147 -4.18 -12.19 -31.54
CA VAL A 147 -2.91 -11.77 -32.15
C VAL A 147 -2.85 -10.26 -32.25
N GLY A 148 -3.95 -9.63 -32.70
CA GLY A 148 -4.02 -8.17 -32.86
C GLY A 148 -4.01 -7.42 -31.52
N ALA A 149 -4.45 -8.03 -30.43
CA ALA A 149 -4.46 -7.44 -29.10
C ALA A 149 -3.07 -7.29 -28.48
N ILE A 150 -2.13 -8.15 -28.87
CA ILE A 150 -0.76 -8.14 -28.37
C ILE A 150 0.03 -7.00 -29.02
N GLU A 151 0.77 -6.24 -28.23
CA GLU A 151 1.73 -5.26 -28.71
C GLU A 151 3.11 -5.90 -28.92
N LYS A 152 3.57 -6.61 -27.88
CA LYS A 152 4.91 -7.18 -27.82
C LYS A 152 4.93 -8.42 -26.93
N VAL A 153 5.84 -9.33 -27.23
CA VAL A 153 6.18 -10.47 -26.39
C VAL A 153 7.68 -10.41 -26.08
N SER A 154 8.04 -10.53 -24.81
CA SER A 154 9.44 -10.48 -24.38
C SER A 154 9.69 -11.42 -23.19
N LEU A 155 10.95 -11.79 -22.97
CA LEU A 155 11.35 -12.53 -21.78
C LEU A 155 11.35 -11.59 -20.57
N TYR A 156 10.92 -12.09 -19.41
CA TYR A 156 11.03 -11.38 -18.15
C TYR A 156 12.52 -11.24 -17.79
N SER A 157 13.01 -10.01 -17.69
CA SER A 157 14.44 -9.68 -17.65
C SER A 157 14.94 -9.30 -16.28
N SER A 158 16.25 -9.07 -16.14
CA SER A 158 16.86 -8.51 -14.93
C SER A 158 16.31 -7.13 -14.55
N ALA A 159 16.05 -6.27 -15.56
CA ALA A 159 15.48 -4.95 -15.36
C ALA A 159 14.04 -4.98 -14.82
N ASP A 160 13.33 -6.09 -15.02
CA ASP A 160 12.00 -6.32 -14.45
C ASP A 160 12.10 -6.80 -12.98
N ARG A 161 13.23 -7.42 -12.59
CA ARG A 161 13.41 -8.01 -11.26
C ARG A 161 13.97 -7.03 -10.26
N ARG A 162 14.87 -6.15 -10.63
CA ARG A 162 15.47 -5.16 -9.71
C ARG A 162 15.73 -3.82 -10.39
N LYS A 163 15.74 -2.76 -9.57
CA LYS A 163 15.92 -1.36 -10.03
C LYS A 163 17.14 -0.68 -9.38
N PHE A 164 18.04 -1.43 -8.76
CA PHE A 164 19.25 -0.93 -8.11
C PHE A 164 20.50 -1.62 -8.67
N ASP A 165 21.65 -0.99 -8.58
CA ASP A 165 22.95 -1.57 -8.91
C ASP A 165 23.59 -2.28 -7.72
N VAL A 166 24.70 -2.96 -7.95
CA VAL A 166 25.39 -3.76 -6.92
C VAL A 166 26.02 -2.88 -5.86
N GLU A 167 26.63 -1.77 -6.26
CA GLU A 167 27.31 -0.83 -5.40
C GLU A 167 26.32 -0.21 -4.42
N THR A 168 25.21 0.29 -4.90
CA THR A 168 24.10 0.81 -4.07
C THR A 168 23.61 -0.26 -3.09
N ALA A 169 23.46 -1.51 -3.54
CA ALA A 169 22.99 -2.59 -2.68
C ALA A 169 23.97 -2.87 -1.53
N VAL A 170 25.27 -2.94 -1.79
CA VAL A 170 26.28 -3.22 -0.76
C VAL A 170 26.30 -2.12 0.30
N ILE A 171 26.26 -0.84 -0.14
CA ILE A 171 26.22 0.31 0.79
C ILE A 171 24.93 0.26 1.62
N TRP A 172 23.78 0.02 1.00
CA TRP A 172 22.50 -0.02 1.69
C TRP A 172 22.43 -1.14 2.72
N LEU A 173 22.85 -2.36 2.34
CA LEU A 173 22.83 -3.52 3.22
C LEU A 173 23.86 -3.43 4.36
N ALA A 174 24.88 -2.61 4.21
CA ALA A 174 25.85 -2.32 5.29
C ALA A 174 25.24 -1.47 6.42
N ASP A 175 24.12 -0.77 6.17
CA ASP A 175 23.37 -0.09 7.23
C ASP A 175 22.72 -1.14 8.13
N LYS A 176 23.09 -1.15 9.38
CA LYS A 176 22.66 -2.14 10.37
C LYS A 176 21.14 -2.21 10.54
N ARG A 177 20.41 -1.10 10.32
CA ARG A 177 18.95 -1.03 10.42
C ARG A 177 18.23 -1.86 9.36
N THR A 178 18.92 -2.24 8.28
CA THR A 178 18.35 -3.05 7.19
C THR A 178 18.23 -4.54 7.52
N GLY A 179 18.91 -5.03 8.56
CA GLY A 179 19.06 -6.47 8.82
C GLY A 179 19.93 -7.19 7.78
N GLY A 180 20.43 -6.49 6.76
CA GLY A 180 21.42 -6.97 5.80
C GLY A 180 20.97 -8.06 4.83
N SER A 181 19.68 -8.24 4.61
CA SER A 181 19.14 -9.28 3.74
C SER A 181 18.45 -8.70 2.51
N TYR A 182 18.76 -9.20 1.32
CA TYR A 182 17.91 -8.97 0.15
C TYR A 182 16.54 -9.58 0.38
N ILE A 183 15.48 -8.90 -0.04
CA ILE A 183 14.12 -9.44 -0.08
C ILE A 183 13.90 -9.99 -1.49
N VAL A 184 13.78 -11.30 -1.60
CA VAL A 184 13.60 -12.00 -2.88
C VAL A 184 12.18 -12.56 -2.94
N GLU A 185 11.35 -12.00 -3.82
CA GLU A 185 10.03 -12.53 -4.11
C GLU A 185 10.14 -13.62 -5.18
N LEU A 186 9.50 -14.75 -4.93
CA LEU A 186 9.44 -15.87 -5.87
C LEU A 186 8.06 -15.89 -6.55
N PHE A 187 7.96 -16.37 -7.79
CA PHE A 187 6.68 -16.60 -8.45
C PHE A 187 5.85 -17.68 -7.77
N GLU A 188 6.52 -18.67 -7.21
CA GLU A 188 5.94 -19.74 -6.40
C GLU A 188 6.95 -20.18 -5.33
N TYR A 189 6.47 -20.51 -4.15
CA TYR A 189 7.33 -20.97 -3.07
C TYR A 189 7.62 -22.47 -3.25
N PRO A 190 8.90 -22.90 -3.21
CA PRO A 190 9.23 -24.33 -3.26
C PRO A 190 8.55 -25.08 -2.11
N PRO A 191 7.81 -26.16 -2.38
CA PRO A 191 7.26 -26.98 -1.32
C PRO A 191 8.37 -27.64 -0.51
N ALA A 192 8.04 -28.22 0.65
CA ALA A 192 9.00 -28.95 1.45
C ALA A 192 9.67 -30.07 0.63
N ARG A 193 10.98 -30.23 0.79
CA ARG A 193 11.82 -31.13 -0.04
C ARG A 193 11.29 -32.55 -0.22
N PRO A 194 10.69 -33.19 0.82
CA PRO A 194 10.10 -34.53 0.65
C PRO A 194 8.95 -34.62 -0.36
N LEU A 195 8.33 -33.50 -0.72
CA LEU A 195 7.23 -33.47 -1.67
C LEU A 195 7.71 -33.35 -3.13
N TRP A 196 8.98 -33.11 -3.38
CA TRP A 196 9.49 -32.84 -4.73
C TRP A 196 9.36 -34.05 -5.66
N ASP A 197 9.53 -35.26 -5.14
CA ASP A 197 9.42 -36.49 -5.94
C ASP A 197 8.02 -36.70 -6.56
N SER A 198 7.00 -36.06 -5.98
CA SER A 198 5.61 -36.10 -6.49
C SER A 198 5.31 -35.01 -7.54
N LEU A 199 6.21 -34.06 -7.76
CA LEU A 199 6.00 -32.95 -8.69
C LEU A 199 6.34 -33.34 -10.13
N PRO A 200 5.84 -32.60 -11.14
CA PRO A 200 6.30 -32.70 -12.51
C PRO A 200 7.81 -32.48 -12.63
N ARG A 201 8.49 -33.19 -13.53
CA ARG A 201 9.96 -33.16 -13.68
C ARG A 201 10.52 -31.75 -13.88
N ASP A 202 9.84 -30.92 -14.62
CA ASP A 202 10.27 -29.53 -14.89
C ASP A 202 10.18 -28.64 -13.64
N GLU A 203 9.21 -28.87 -12.76
CA GLU A 203 9.12 -28.18 -11.46
C GLU A 203 10.21 -28.66 -10.51
N GLN A 204 10.45 -29.98 -10.47
CA GLN A 204 11.57 -30.52 -9.70
C GLN A 204 12.91 -29.89 -10.16
N GLN A 205 13.16 -29.82 -11.47
CA GLN A 205 14.37 -29.21 -12.01
C GLN A 205 14.47 -27.72 -11.69
N LEU A 206 13.35 -26.99 -11.74
CA LEU A 206 13.29 -25.57 -11.41
C LEU A 206 13.70 -25.32 -9.95
N TYR A 207 13.10 -26.06 -9.01
CA TYR A 207 13.45 -25.93 -7.58
C TYR A 207 14.87 -26.43 -7.28
N GLN A 208 15.28 -27.50 -7.89
CA GLN A 208 16.62 -28.05 -7.71
C GLN A 208 17.69 -27.09 -8.24
N SER A 209 17.48 -26.45 -9.40
CA SER A 209 18.42 -25.47 -9.95
C SER A 209 18.54 -24.24 -9.04
N PHE A 210 17.43 -23.77 -8.44
CA PHE A 210 17.45 -22.67 -7.49
C PHE A 210 18.25 -22.99 -6.24
N VAL A 211 17.96 -24.13 -5.62
CA VAL A 211 18.66 -24.60 -4.42
C VAL A 211 20.13 -24.87 -4.69
N SER A 212 20.45 -25.57 -5.77
CA SER A 212 21.85 -25.86 -6.14
C SER A 212 22.63 -24.59 -6.46
N GLY A 213 21.99 -23.62 -7.11
CA GLY A 213 22.60 -22.34 -7.41
C GLY A 213 22.95 -21.54 -6.15
N LEU A 214 22.05 -21.47 -5.16
CA LEU A 214 22.32 -20.83 -3.86
C LEU A 214 23.32 -21.61 -3.01
N SER A 215 23.47 -22.92 -3.24
CA SER A 215 24.40 -23.81 -2.50
C SER A 215 25.80 -23.85 -3.08
N MET A 216 26.13 -23.05 -4.09
CA MET A 216 27.45 -23.02 -4.70
C MET A 216 28.52 -22.53 -3.70
N PRO A 217 29.75 -23.10 -3.72
CA PRO A 217 30.83 -22.74 -2.78
C PRO A 217 31.20 -21.26 -2.76
N GLN A 218 31.01 -20.57 -3.90
CA GLN A 218 31.25 -19.11 -4.01
C GLN A 218 30.32 -18.25 -3.13
N PHE A 219 29.25 -18.84 -2.65
CA PHE A 219 28.31 -18.20 -1.73
C PHE A 219 28.53 -18.64 -0.27
N SER A 220 29.80 -18.86 0.14
CA SER A 220 30.12 -19.05 1.56
C SER A 220 29.50 -17.93 2.41
N GLY A 221 28.96 -18.26 3.57
CA GLY A 221 28.27 -17.31 4.45
C GLY A 221 26.87 -16.85 3.95
N LEU A 222 26.33 -17.46 2.90
CA LEU A 222 24.95 -17.21 2.48
C LEU A 222 23.98 -17.84 3.46
N VAL A 223 23.00 -17.06 3.91
CA VAL A 223 21.84 -17.52 4.67
C VAL A 223 20.58 -17.12 3.93
N ALA A 224 19.75 -18.08 3.59
CA ALA A 224 18.44 -17.85 2.99
C ALA A 224 17.34 -18.33 3.94
N SER A 225 16.47 -17.42 4.38
CA SER A 225 15.40 -17.68 5.33
C SER A 225 14.05 -17.28 4.75
N ARG A 226 12.98 -17.87 5.25
CA ARG A 226 11.62 -17.42 4.92
C ARG A 226 11.32 -16.13 5.67
N LEU A 227 10.81 -15.11 4.98
CA LEU A 227 10.47 -13.81 5.59
C LEU A 227 9.07 -13.76 6.20
N ASP A 228 8.20 -14.72 5.84
CA ASP A 228 6.84 -14.76 6.33
C ASP A 228 6.42 -16.19 6.60
N SER A 229 6.22 -16.53 7.87
CA SER A 229 5.92 -17.89 8.32
C SER A 229 4.41 -18.22 8.38
N ALA A 230 3.55 -17.21 8.36
CA ALA A 230 2.14 -17.36 8.68
C ALA A 230 1.25 -17.61 7.45
N ARG A 231 1.73 -17.39 6.22
CA ARG A 231 0.89 -17.50 5.01
C ARG A 231 1.29 -18.62 4.07
N PRO A 232 0.31 -19.46 3.63
CA PRO A 232 0.55 -20.45 2.58
C PRO A 232 0.95 -19.86 1.22
N ARG A 233 0.76 -18.54 1.01
CA ARG A 233 1.00 -17.83 -0.25
C ARG A 233 2.17 -16.88 -0.25
N ALA A 234 2.85 -16.69 0.89
CA ALA A 234 4.02 -15.82 0.92
C ALA A 234 5.16 -16.47 0.16
N SER A 235 5.64 -15.76 -0.84
CA SER A 235 6.72 -16.22 -1.74
C SER A 235 8.03 -15.48 -1.48
N ASN A 236 8.21 -14.90 -0.28
CA ASN A 236 9.35 -14.05 0.04
C ASN A 236 10.43 -14.81 0.80
N VAL A 237 11.68 -14.64 0.34
CA VAL A 237 12.88 -15.21 0.95
C VAL A 237 13.87 -14.10 1.24
N GLY A 238 14.35 -14.02 2.49
CA GLY A 238 15.47 -13.15 2.85
C GLY A 238 16.79 -13.85 2.51
N ILE A 239 17.63 -13.21 1.71
CA ILE A 239 18.96 -13.75 1.37
C ILE A 239 20.03 -12.79 1.87
N ARG A 240 20.85 -13.26 2.80
CA ARG A 240 21.97 -12.50 3.38
C ARG A 240 23.30 -13.14 3.00
N LEU A 241 24.29 -12.32 2.70
CA LEU A 241 25.68 -12.71 2.55
C LEU A 241 26.49 -12.19 3.74
N SER A 242 27.08 -13.07 4.52
CA SER A 242 27.95 -12.72 5.65
C SER A 242 29.43 -12.91 5.33
N ASN A 243 30.31 -12.32 6.15
CA ASN A 243 31.76 -12.50 6.08
C ASN A 243 32.23 -13.84 6.64
N GLN A 244 31.31 -14.67 7.12
CA GLN A 244 31.68 -15.99 7.67
C GLN A 244 32.03 -16.96 6.55
N ASP A 245 33.07 -17.71 6.76
CA ASP A 245 33.47 -18.81 5.88
C ASP A 245 32.75 -20.12 6.26
N ALA A 246 31.41 -20.05 6.23
CA ALA A 246 30.53 -21.17 6.46
C ALA A 246 29.80 -21.55 5.17
N GLY A 247 29.49 -22.82 4.99
CA GLY A 247 28.68 -23.25 3.84
C GLY A 247 27.31 -22.57 3.80
N PRO A 248 26.69 -22.43 2.61
CA PRO A 248 25.35 -21.84 2.47
C PRO A 248 24.30 -22.54 3.32
N THR A 249 23.47 -21.76 4.02
CA THR A 249 22.37 -22.26 4.85
C THR A 249 21.03 -21.87 4.23
N LEU A 250 20.23 -22.86 3.82
CA LEU A 250 18.93 -22.65 3.16
C LEU A 250 17.79 -23.01 4.13
N ALA A 251 17.59 -22.17 5.14
CA ALA A 251 16.59 -22.37 6.20
C ALA A 251 15.15 -22.33 5.68
N PHE A 252 14.88 -21.65 4.57
CA PHE A 252 13.55 -21.56 3.96
C PHE A 252 12.99 -22.91 3.47
N LEU A 253 13.82 -23.94 3.30
CA LEU A 253 13.39 -25.29 2.92
C LEU A 253 12.98 -26.15 4.12
N SER A 254 13.19 -25.66 5.34
CA SER A 254 12.85 -26.37 6.58
C SER A 254 11.34 -26.30 6.82
N SER A 255 10.74 -27.41 7.26
CA SER A 255 9.33 -27.48 7.66
C SER A 255 9.07 -26.88 9.04
N VAL A 256 10.12 -26.56 9.79
CA VAL A 256 10.02 -25.98 11.14
C VAL A 256 10.06 -24.46 11.01
N SER A 257 9.07 -23.80 11.59
CA SER A 257 9.05 -22.33 11.77
C SER A 257 10.25 -21.91 12.65
N GLN A 258 11.41 -21.69 12.04
CA GLN A 258 12.60 -21.15 12.69
C GLN A 258 12.77 -19.66 12.42
N SER A 259 11.67 -18.91 12.28
CA SER A 259 11.72 -17.48 11.96
C SER A 259 12.36 -16.61 13.05
N ARG A 260 12.51 -17.10 14.28
CA ARG A 260 13.12 -16.36 15.39
C ARG A 260 14.57 -16.76 15.77
N THR A 261 15.14 -17.79 15.19
CA THR A 261 16.43 -18.34 15.67
C THR A 261 17.57 -18.37 14.65
N ALA A 262 17.32 -18.04 13.40
CA ALA A 262 18.42 -17.80 12.47
C ALA A 262 18.98 -16.38 12.67
N ARG A 263 19.49 -16.07 13.87
CA ARG A 263 20.42 -14.94 14.02
C ARG A 263 21.52 -15.18 13.01
N ALA A 264 21.49 -14.39 11.94
CA ALA A 264 22.57 -14.41 10.97
C ALA A 264 23.82 -13.92 11.70
N ALA A 265 24.63 -14.85 12.16
CA ALA A 265 25.88 -14.55 12.85
C ALA A 265 26.84 -13.88 11.87
N GLY A 266 27.52 -12.81 12.32
CA GLY A 266 28.56 -12.12 11.57
C GLY A 266 28.10 -10.90 10.76
N ASP A 267 29.07 -10.04 10.45
CA ASP A 267 28.86 -8.84 9.62
C ASP A 267 28.53 -9.23 8.18
N ILE A 268 27.83 -8.31 7.50
CA ILE A 268 27.54 -8.45 6.07
C ILE A 268 28.82 -8.42 5.25
N SER A 269 28.90 -9.29 4.25
CA SER A 269 29.96 -9.23 3.27
C SER A 269 29.95 -7.91 2.50
N GLN A 270 31.09 -7.25 2.41
CA GLN A 270 31.26 -6.05 1.60
C GLN A 270 31.93 -6.38 0.25
N ASP A 271 32.07 -7.65 -0.09
CA ASP A 271 32.62 -8.10 -1.37
C ASP A 271 31.61 -7.87 -2.50
N ILE A 272 31.82 -6.78 -3.24
CA ILE A 272 30.99 -6.40 -4.40
C ILE A 272 30.91 -7.54 -5.42
N SER A 273 32.01 -8.28 -5.64
CA SER A 273 32.03 -9.40 -6.62
C SER A 273 31.12 -10.54 -6.19
N LYS A 274 31.04 -10.84 -4.90
CA LYS A 274 30.18 -11.86 -4.35
C LYS A 274 28.70 -11.48 -4.47
N HIS A 275 28.38 -10.22 -4.17
CA HIS A 275 27.04 -9.67 -4.38
C HIS A 275 26.65 -9.63 -5.88
N ALA A 276 27.58 -9.26 -6.75
CA ALA A 276 27.35 -9.27 -8.21
C ALA A 276 27.01 -10.65 -8.73
N MET A 277 27.73 -11.69 -8.26
CA MET A 277 27.47 -13.08 -8.64
C MET A 277 26.08 -13.54 -8.17
N LEU A 278 25.72 -13.21 -6.93
CA LEU A 278 24.40 -13.56 -6.36
C LEU A 278 23.29 -12.86 -7.15
N LEU A 279 23.38 -11.56 -7.35
CA LEU A 279 22.37 -10.80 -8.09
C LEU A 279 22.27 -11.28 -9.53
N LYS A 280 23.38 -11.59 -10.20
CA LYS A 280 23.37 -12.20 -11.54
C LYS A 280 22.64 -13.54 -11.58
N PHE A 281 22.81 -14.38 -10.56
CA PHE A 281 22.06 -15.63 -10.42
C PHE A 281 20.57 -15.36 -10.25
N LEU A 282 20.20 -14.52 -9.32
CA LEU A 282 18.79 -14.17 -9.04
C LEU A 282 18.10 -13.51 -10.24
N ASP A 283 18.78 -12.60 -10.93
CA ASP A 283 18.29 -11.91 -12.13
C ASP A 283 17.94 -12.85 -13.29
N ASN A 284 18.62 -14.01 -13.37
CA ASN A 284 18.43 -14.96 -14.47
C ASN A 284 17.58 -16.17 -14.10
N HIS A 285 17.29 -16.38 -12.81
CA HIS A 285 16.56 -17.58 -12.39
C HIS A 285 15.03 -17.41 -12.58
N PRO A 286 14.35 -18.35 -13.30
CA PRO A 286 12.92 -18.21 -13.62
C PRO A 286 11.99 -18.18 -12.39
N LEU A 287 12.43 -18.73 -11.27
CA LEU A 287 11.65 -18.72 -10.02
C LEU A 287 11.58 -17.32 -9.38
N VAL A 288 12.58 -16.46 -9.65
CA VAL A 288 12.67 -15.13 -9.03
C VAL A 288 11.78 -14.14 -9.75
N ARG A 289 10.85 -13.53 -8.99
CA ARG A 289 9.97 -12.48 -9.47
C ARG A 289 10.60 -11.10 -9.28
N SER A 290 11.04 -10.81 -8.07
CA SER A 290 11.70 -9.53 -7.78
C SER A 290 12.80 -9.69 -6.73
N VAL A 291 13.74 -8.75 -6.75
CA VAL A 291 14.76 -8.58 -5.73
C VAL A 291 14.68 -7.13 -5.25
N ALA A 292 14.44 -6.92 -3.98
CA ALA A 292 14.34 -5.61 -3.36
C ALA A 292 15.37 -5.45 -2.24
N LEU A 293 15.72 -4.21 -1.95
CA LEU A 293 16.47 -3.86 -0.75
C LEU A 293 15.51 -3.75 0.44
N PRO A 294 15.95 -4.13 1.64
CA PRO A 294 15.12 -4.03 2.82
C PRO A 294 14.83 -2.56 3.17
N PRO A 295 13.62 -2.25 3.65
CA PRO A 295 13.28 -0.91 4.06
C PRO A 295 13.93 -0.53 5.39
N ILE A 296 14.11 0.78 5.62
CA ILE A 296 14.59 1.35 6.89
C ILE A 296 13.42 2.07 7.56
N VAL A 297 13.09 1.68 8.79
CA VAL A 297 12.06 2.34 9.58
C VAL A 297 12.56 3.71 10.05
N ARG A 298 11.74 4.74 9.91
CA ARG A 298 11.99 6.08 10.43
C ARG A 298 10.74 6.65 11.09
N ARG A 299 10.94 7.49 12.10
CA ARG A 299 9.89 8.40 12.53
C ARG A 299 9.55 9.36 11.39
N THR A 300 8.28 9.71 11.32
CA THR A 300 7.84 10.80 10.45
C THR A 300 8.08 12.13 11.20
N ASP A 301 9.35 12.40 11.50
CA ASP A 301 9.71 13.60 12.26
C ASP A 301 9.33 14.87 11.52
N THR A 302 9.07 15.90 12.31
CA THR A 302 8.93 17.28 11.83
C THR A 302 10.16 17.63 11.02
N PRO A 303 10.04 18.21 9.80
CA PRO A 303 11.19 18.73 9.10
C PRO A 303 11.99 19.57 10.08
N SER A 304 13.27 19.24 10.28
CA SER A 304 14.14 20.01 11.16
C SER A 304 14.24 21.42 10.59
N VAL A 305 13.40 22.32 11.07
CA VAL A 305 13.57 23.76 10.86
C VAL A 305 14.88 24.12 11.55
N HIS A 306 15.96 24.13 10.78
CA HIS A 306 17.33 24.52 11.11
C HIS A 306 17.63 24.74 12.60
N GLY A 307 18.18 23.74 13.23
CA GLY A 307 18.66 23.78 14.60
C GLY A 307 17.64 23.42 15.65
N PRO A 308 18.07 23.15 16.88
CA PRO A 308 17.14 22.85 17.97
C PRO A 308 16.11 23.95 17.98
N ILE A 309 14.81 23.55 17.87
CA ILE A 309 13.69 24.48 18.01
C ILE A 309 14.02 25.29 19.25
N ARG A 310 14.51 26.54 19.08
CA ARG A 310 14.65 27.42 20.22
C ARG A 310 13.26 27.48 20.80
N ARG A 311 13.10 26.78 21.92
CA ARG A 311 11.95 26.88 22.81
C ARG A 311 11.74 28.38 23.02
N GLN A 312 11.01 29.04 22.12
CA GLN A 312 10.42 30.31 22.45
C GLN A 312 9.38 29.94 23.48
N GLY A 313 9.81 29.98 24.74
CA GLY A 313 8.93 29.84 25.85
C GLY A 313 7.73 30.70 25.55
N LEU A 314 6.56 30.08 25.47
CA LEU A 314 5.31 30.80 25.56
C LEU A 314 5.48 31.67 26.78
N SER A 315 5.54 33.00 26.57
CA SER A 315 5.81 34.04 27.59
C SER A 315 4.62 34.19 28.54
N GLN A 316 4.03 33.12 28.95
CA GLN A 316 3.16 32.86 30.12
C GLN A 316 3.00 31.35 30.17
N THR A 317 3.45 30.73 31.24
CA THR A 317 3.08 29.38 31.67
C THR A 317 1.57 29.35 31.84
N GLN A 318 0.82 29.18 30.76
CA GLN A 318 -0.59 28.83 30.83
C GLN A 318 -0.58 27.41 31.39
N LEU A 319 -0.92 27.27 32.68
CA LEU A 319 -1.14 25.98 33.28
C LEU A 319 -2.20 25.27 32.45
N PHE A 320 -1.79 24.25 31.73
CA PHE A 320 -2.72 23.39 31.02
C PHE A 320 -3.18 22.30 31.97
N PHE A 321 -4.47 22.18 32.12
CA PHE A 321 -5.09 21.12 32.92
C PHE A 321 -5.58 20.03 32.01
N MET A 322 -5.01 18.84 32.17
CA MET A 322 -5.50 17.65 31.47
C MET A 322 -6.97 17.41 31.85
N PRO A 323 -7.80 16.96 30.91
CA PRO A 323 -9.16 16.54 31.23
C PRO A 323 -9.12 15.42 32.28
N GLU A 324 -9.98 15.53 33.31
CA GLU A 324 -10.09 14.49 34.34
C GLU A 324 -10.87 13.28 33.80
N ARG A 325 -10.36 12.09 34.07
CA ARG A 325 -11.06 10.85 33.72
C ARG A 325 -12.20 10.61 34.68
N ILE A 326 -13.43 10.59 34.20
CA ILE A 326 -14.61 10.35 35.00
C ILE A 326 -14.76 8.85 35.27
N ILE A 327 -14.74 8.46 36.55
CA ILE A 327 -14.88 7.06 36.95
C ILE A 327 -16.26 6.54 36.54
N GLY A 328 -16.28 5.41 35.84
CA GLY A 328 -17.52 4.76 35.38
C GLY A 328 -18.00 5.24 33.99
N GLN A 329 -17.41 6.28 33.43
CA GLN A 329 -17.62 6.66 32.03
C GLN A 329 -16.79 5.76 31.10
N LYS A 330 -17.38 5.34 29.99
CA LYS A 330 -16.68 4.62 28.94
C LYS A 330 -16.14 5.61 27.93
N TYR A 331 -14.91 5.41 27.52
CA TYR A 331 -14.23 6.24 26.53
C TYR A 331 -13.85 5.41 25.28
N PRO A 332 -13.67 6.05 24.12
CA PRO A 332 -13.11 5.39 22.94
C PRO A 332 -11.69 4.89 23.23
N ARG A 333 -11.28 3.78 22.61
CA ARG A 333 -9.97 3.15 22.83
C ARG A 333 -9.13 3.23 21.58
N ILE A 334 -7.86 3.62 21.75
CA ILE A 334 -6.91 3.82 20.65
C ILE A 334 -5.57 3.20 21.03
N GLY A 335 -5.00 2.38 20.14
CA GLY A 335 -3.61 1.95 20.25
C GLY A 335 -2.68 3.00 19.64
N ILE A 336 -1.64 3.40 20.34
CA ILE A 336 -0.59 4.29 19.83
C ILE A 336 0.66 3.46 19.64
N VAL A 337 1.08 3.29 18.37
CA VAL A 337 2.29 2.55 17.99
C VAL A 337 3.41 3.55 17.76
N ASP A 338 4.32 3.66 18.75
CA ASP A 338 5.39 4.67 18.75
C ASP A 338 6.57 4.25 19.67
N GLY A 339 7.40 5.19 20.08
CA GLY A 339 8.43 5.02 21.10
C GLY A 339 7.90 5.06 22.54
N GLY A 340 6.59 5.19 22.72
CA GLY A 340 5.89 5.23 24.00
C GLY A 340 5.32 6.59 24.34
N VAL A 341 4.48 6.62 25.40
CA VAL A 341 3.90 7.84 25.98
C VAL A 341 4.44 8.06 27.39
N ALA A 342 4.60 9.33 27.78
CA ALA A 342 5.13 9.70 29.09
C ALA A 342 4.08 9.57 30.22
N ASP A 343 4.57 9.53 31.45
CA ASP A 343 3.75 9.35 32.66
C ASP A 343 2.74 10.48 32.93
N CYS A 344 2.91 11.66 32.31
CA CYS A 344 1.91 12.73 32.38
C CYS A 344 0.55 12.32 31.75
N LEU A 345 0.49 11.22 30.99
CA LEU A 345 -0.73 10.64 30.42
C LEU A 345 -1.19 9.36 31.12
N SER A 346 -0.56 8.94 32.21
CA SER A 346 -0.78 7.64 32.88
C SER A 346 -2.24 7.38 33.26
N ASP A 347 -3.00 8.40 33.65
CA ASP A 347 -4.42 8.25 34.01
C ASP A 347 -5.31 7.77 32.85
N TRP A 348 -4.84 7.96 31.62
CA TRP A 348 -5.54 7.58 30.39
C TRP A 348 -4.96 6.32 29.73
N VAL A 349 -3.83 5.80 30.21
CA VAL A 349 -3.20 4.57 29.70
C VAL A 349 -3.84 3.35 30.36
N LEU A 350 -4.48 2.49 29.56
CA LEU A 350 -5.08 1.24 30.03
C LEU A 350 -4.04 0.14 30.22
N ASP A 351 -3.10 0.04 29.28
CA ASP A 351 -2.08 -0.99 29.24
C ASP A 351 -0.90 -0.53 28.41
N ARG A 352 0.23 -1.18 28.59
CA ARG A 352 1.46 -0.91 27.85
C ARG A 352 2.06 -2.20 27.33
N TRP A 353 2.30 -2.24 26.03
CA TRP A 353 3.16 -3.24 25.41
C TRP A 353 4.58 -2.69 25.39
N ASP A 354 5.46 -3.25 26.18
CA ASP A 354 6.79 -2.70 26.43
C ASP A 354 7.87 -3.75 26.15
N THR A 355 8.63 -3.55 25.09
CA THR A 355 9.75 -4.43 24.71
C THR A 355 11.09 -3.71 24.74
N LEU A 356 11.09 -2.41 25.02
CA LEU A 356 12.28 -1.57 25.02
C LEU A 356 12.76 -1.29 26.46
N ALA A 357 14.09 -1.21 26.64
CA ALA A 357 14.64 -0.69 27.88
C ALA A 357 14.36 0.83 27.98
N ASP A 358 14.19 1.35 29.18
CA ASP A 358 13.83 2.77 29.40
C ASP A 358 14.86 3.73 28.77
N GLU A 359 16.16 3.39 28.81
CA GLU A 359 17.25 4.15 28.19
C GLU A 359 17.22 4.19 26.68
N ASP A 360 16.54 3.25 26.04
CA ASP A 360 16.42 3.12 24.59
C ASP A 360 15.10 3.71 24.06
N THR A 361 14.28 4.30 24.92
CA THR A 361 13.00 4.90 24.56
C THR A 361 13.10 6.39 24.27
N ASP A 362 12.19 6.87 23.42
CA ASP A 362 11.94 8.30 23.20
C ASP A 362 10.44 8.52 23.16
N VAL A 363 9.91 9.03 24.25
CA VAL A 363 8.47 9.21 24.48
C VAL A 363 7.94 10.57 24.01
N GLU A 364 8.78 11.47 23.47
CA GLU A 364 8.33 12.83 23.14
C GLU A 364 7.26 12.82 22.06
N HIS A 365 7.51 12.12 20.96
CA HIS A 365 6.59 12.06 19.83
C HIS A 365 5.27 11.34 20.19
N GLY A 366 5.34 10.18 20.83
CA GLY A 366 4.15 9.44 21.26
C GLY A 366 3.34 10.21 22.31
N THR A 367 4.00 11.00 23.20
CA THR A 367 3.31 11.88 24.16
C THR A 367 2.56 13.01 23.45
N PHE A 368 3.16 13.60 22.41
CA PHE A 368 2.48 14.61 21.60
C PHE A 368 1.22 14.03 20.94
N ILE A 369 1.32 12.83 20.34
CA ILE A 369 0.19 12.10 19.76
C ILE A 369 -0.88 11.80 20.82
N GLY A 370 -0.48 11.26 21.97
CA GLY A 370 -1.38 10.98 23.09
C GLY A 370 -2.11 12.22 23.59
N GLY A 371 -1.41 13.35 23.70
CA GLY A 371 -2.00 14.63 24.07
C GLY A 371 -3.07 15.11 23.06
N ILE A 372 -2.86 14.93 21.75
CA ILE A 372 -3.88 15.21 20.72
C ILE A 372 -5.11 14.33 20.91
N VAL A 373 -4.91 13.05 21.14
CA VAL A 373 -5.99 12.07 21.28
C VAL A 373 -6.81 12.33 22.53
N ILE A 374 -6.19 12.69 23.66
CA ILE A 374 -6.86 12.84 24.94
C ILE A 374 -7.42 14.26 25.11
N ALA A 375 -6.62 15.28 24.83
CA ALA A 375 -6.86 16.68 25.20
C ALA A 375 -6.81 17.64 24.01
N GLY A 376 -7.02 17.13 22.81
CA GLY A 376 -6.86 17.90 21.57
C GLY A 376 -7.73 19.14 21.54
N LYS A 377 -8.99 19.05 21.95
CA LYS A 377 -9.96 20.17 21.95
C LYS A 377 -9.58 21.23 22.98
N SER A 378 -9.21 20.82 24.19
CA SER A 378 -8.78 21.73 25.27
C SER A 378 -7.45 22.42 24.96
N ALA A 379 -6.51 21.73 24.31
CA ALA A 379 -5.21 22.30 23.93
C ALA A 379 -5.29 23.23 22.71
N ASN A 380 -6.27 23.00 21.82
CA ASN A 380 -6.47 23.74 20.56
C ASN A 380 -7.85 24.41 20.52
N SER A 381 -8.23 24.96 19.40
CA SER A 381 -9.59 25.46 19.17
C SER A 381 -10.46 24.39 18.52
N ASN A 382 -11.79 24.54 18.65
CA ASN A 382 -12.77 23.65 17.99
C ASN A 382 -12.67 23.64 16.46
N THR A 383 -11.93 24.56 15.87
CA THR A 383 -11.67 24.61 14.42
C THR A 383 -10.45 23.79 14.03
N ILE A 384 -9.70 23.24 14.98
CA ILE A 384 -8.52 22.42 14.77
C ILE A 384 -8.81 20.99 15.21
N CYS A 385 -9.09 20.79 16.52
CA CYS A 385 -9.45 19.50 17.07
C CYS A 385 -10.93 19.53 17.46
N VAL A 386 -11.77 18.93 16.65
CA VAL A 386 -13.23 19.03 16.73
C VAL A 386 -13.85 18.04 17.71
N GLU A 387 -13.20 16.88 17.91
CA GLU A 387 -13.70 15.82 18.79
C GLU A 387 -13.56 16.16 20.26
N ASP A 388 -14.52 15.73 21.08
CA ASP A 388 -14.50 15.94 22.53
C ASP A 388 -13.28 15.26 23.17
N ASP A 389 -12.79 15.86 24.27
CA ASP A 389 -11.65 15.33 25.01
C ASP A 389 -11.96 13.99 25.69
N GLY A 390 -10.91 13.22 25.95
CA GLY A 390 -10.96 11.91 26.58
C GLY A 390 -10.90 10.75 25.58
N ALA A 391 -9.90 9.90 25.76
CA ALA A 391 -9.76 8.58 25.14
C ALA A 391 -8.85 7.71 25.97
N GLU A 392 -9.18 6.44 26.11
CA GLU A 392 -8.30 5.45 26.72
C GLU A 392 -7.25 4.99 25.70
N ILE A 393 -5.99 4.90 26.12
CA ILE A 393 -4.86 4.56 25.25
C ILE A 393 -4.30 3.19 25.65
N VAL A 394 -3.97 2.37 24.66
CA VAL A 394 -3.00 1.29 24.82
C VAL A 394 -1.68 1.76 24.19
N ASP A 395 -0.65 1.89 25.01
CA ASP A 395 0.69 2.36 24.64
C ASP A 395 1.51 1.19 24.09
N ILE A 396 1.78 1.21 22.80
CA ILE A 396 2.60 0.19 22.12
C ILE A 396 3.99 0.76 21.88
N ARG A 397 4.88 0.51 22.86
CA ARG A 397 6.24 0.99 22.90
C ARG A 397 7.16 0.02 22.18
N VAL A 398 7.34 0.24 20.87
CA VAL A 398 8.11 -0.67 20.00
C VAL A 398 9.18 0.05 19.18
N LEU A 399 9.13 1.38 19.01
CA LEU A 399 10.09 2.13 18.22
C LEU A 399 11.22 2.66 19.10
N PRO A 400 12.45 2.11 19.00
CA PRO A 400 13.59 2.59 19.77
C PRO A 400 13.98 4.01 19.40
N SER A 401 14.64 4.69 20.33
CA SER A 401 15.16 6.04 20.14
C SER A 401 16.23 6.09 19.06
N GLU A 402 16.08 7.02 18.12
CA GLU A 402 17.10 7.27 17.08
C GLU A 402 18.39 7.93 17.65
N HIS A 403 18.30 8.46 18.86
CA HIS A 403 19.46 9.08 19.54
C HIS A 403 20.39 8.05 20.19
N VAL A 404 19.95 6.79 20.33
CA VAL A 404 20.74 5.70 20.87
C VAL A 404 21.34 4.89 19.72
N ALA A 405 22.65 4.86 19.65
CA ALA A 405 23.36 4.17 18.57
C ALA A 405 23.00 2.66 18.53
N ASP A 406 22.70 2.17 17.34
CA ASP A 406 22.39 0.76 17.10
C ASP A 406 21.14 0.23 17.87
N ALA A 407 20.33 1.09 18.53
CA ALA A 407 19.17 0.63 19.30
C ALA A 407 18.18 -0.15 18.42
N PHE A 408 17.80 0.34 17.25
CA PHE A 408 16.88 -0.36 16.36
C PHE A 408 17.37 -1.78 16.03
N GLN A 409 18.67 -1.94 15.71
CA GLN A 409 19.24 -3.26 15.41
C GLN A 409 19.30 -4.17 16.63
N THR A 410 19.47 -3.62 17.82
CA THR A 410 19.53 -4.41 19.07
C THR A 410 18.20 -5.15 19.30
N TYR A 411 17.08 -4.50 19.04
CA TYR A 411 15.74 -5.06 19.19
C TYR A 411 15.27 -5.81 17.94
N TYR A 412 15.66 -5.34 16.75
CA TYR A 412 15.19 -5.86 15.45
C TYR A 412 16.37 -6.20 14.53
N PRO A 413 17.17 -7.24 14.88
CA PRO A 413 18.37 -7.59 14.12
C PRO A 413 18.09 -8.04 12.67
N ASN A 414 16.86 -8.43 12.35
CA ASN A 414 16.43 -8.77 11.00
C ASN A 414 15.74 -7.60 10.27
N GLY A 415 15.80 -6.39 10.84
CA GLY A 415 15.31 -5.17 10.22
C GLY A 415 13.79 -4.95 10.33
N ALA A 416 13.25 -4.17 9.40
CA ALA A 416 11.88 -3.67 9.46
C ALA A 416 10.81 -4.77 9.55
N LEU A 417 11.01 -5.93 8.92
CA LEU A 417 10.00 -7.01 8.97
C LEU A 417 9.82 -7.56 10.38
N GLU A 418 10.90 -7.72 11.13
CA GLU A 418 10.84 -8.16 12.54
C GLU A 418 10.15 -7.10 13.41
N PHE A 419 10.40 -5.83 13.15
CA PHE A 419 9.70 -4.73 13.79
C PHE A 419 8.17 -4.78 13.53
N PHE A 420 7.74 -5.06 12.31
CA PHE A 420 6.32 -5.21 12.00
C PHE A 420 5.72 -6.54 12.52
N ASP A 421 6.50 -7.58 12.74
CA ASP A 421 6.06 -8.79 13.45
C ASP A 421 5.79 -8.49 14.94
N GLU A 422 6.60 -7.63 15.56
CA GLU A 422 6.37 -7.16 16.94
C GLU A 422 5.08 -6.33 17.03
N ILE A 423 4.83 -5.43 16.07
CA ILE A 423 3.58 -4.69 15.99
C ILE A 423 2.37 -5.64 15.88
N GLU A 424 2.45 -6.69 15.07
CA GLU A 424 1.38 -7.69 14.95
C GLU A 424 1.04 -8.32 16.31
N MET A 425 2.06 -8.72 17.08
CA MET A 425 1.86 -9.32 18.41
C MET A 425 1.24 -8.33 19.39
N ALA A 426 1.72 -7.09 19.41
CA ALA A 426 1.19 -6.04 20.27
C ALA A 426 -0.28 -5.69 19.94
N VAL A 427 -0.61 -5.61 18.66
CA VAL A 427 -1.98 -5.35 18.18
C VAL A 427 -2.93 -6.49 18.57
N ALA A 428 -2.49 -7.75 18.38
CA ALA A 428 -3.29 -8.91 18.75
C ALA A 428 -3.56 -8.95 20.28
N ASP A 429 -2.56 -8.63 21.10
CA ASP A 429 -2.69 -8.55 22.55
C ASP A 429 -3.62 -7.41 22.98
N ALA A 430 -3.44 -6.19 22.47
CA ALA A 430 -4.29 -5.03 22.76
C ALA A 430 -5.75 -5.28 22.36
N LYS A 431 -5.98 -5.94 21.23
CA LYS A 431 -7.30 -6.36 20.78
C LYS A 431 -7.92 -7.38 21.73
N ALA A 432 -7.16 -8.42 22.09
CA ALA A 432 -7.65 -9.51 22.94
C ALA A 432 -7.97 -9.05 24.37
N LYS A 433 -7.11 -8.22 24.97
CA LYS A 433 -7.26 -7.78 26.36
C LYS A 433 -8.23 -6.61 26.51
N HIS A 434 -8.17 -5.65 25.60
CA HIS A 434 -8.85 -4.36 25.76
C HIS A 434 -9.87 -4.07 24.66
N GLY A 435 -9.99 -4.92 23.63
CA GLY A 435 -10.93 -4.73 22.52
C GLY A 435 -10.57 -3.52 21.63
N VAL A 436 -9.30 -3.08 21.63
CA VAL A 436 -8.85 -1.97 20.79
C VAL A 436 -8.97 -2.37 19.30
N ARG A 437 -9.63 -1.53 18.50
CA ARG A 437 -9.80 -1.76 17.08
C ARG A 437 -9.14 -0.69 16.21
N ILE A 438 -8.85 0.47 16.76
CA ILE A 438 -8.27 1.60 16.04
C ILE A 438 -6.85 1.83 16.54
N PHE A 439 -5.87 1.82 15.62
CA PHE A 439 -4.46 2.00 15.92
C PHE A 439 -3.89 3.17 15.13
N ASN A 440 -3.26 4.11 15.83
CA ASN A 440 -2.48 5.18 15.20
C ASN A 440 -1.07 4.68 14.91
N LEU A 441 -0.64 4.77 13.65
CA LEU A 441 0.69 4.39 13.16
C LEU A 441 1.32 5.61 12.48
N SER A 442 1.96 6.47 13.28
CA SER A 442 2.58 7.71 12.80
C SER A 442 4.07 7.53 12.50
N LEU A 443 4.40 6.47 11.79
CA LEU A 443 5.74 6.17 11.30
C LEU A 443 5.70 5.72 9.85
N ASN A 444 6.82 5.85 9.16
CA ASN A 444 6.98 5.40 7.78
C ASN A 444 8.32 4.67 7.62
N VAL A 445 8.49 3.96 6.52
CA VAL A 445 9.79 3.45 6.09
C VAL A 445 10.35 4.38 5.02
N GLU A 446 11.67 4.55 4.99
CA GLU A 446 12.37 5.41 4.02
C GLU A 446 12.34 4.77 2.62
N ASN A 447 11.15 4.67 2.06
CA ASN A 447 10.97 4.14 0.72
C ASN A 447 9.71 4.73 0.08
N PRO A 448 9.83 5.45 -1.05
CA PRO A 448 8.67 5.95 -1.78
C PRO A 448 7.80 4.79 -2.26
N VAL A 449 6.50 4.99 -2.24
CA VAL A 449 5.55 4.01 -2.76
C VAL A 449 5.75 3.84 -4.27
N ALA A 450 5.95 2.60 -4.69
CA ALA A 450 6.01 2.28 -6.10
C ALA A 450 4.61 2.25 -6.72
N LEU A 451 4.44 2.84 -7.91
CA LEU A 451 3.13 2.91 -8.57
C LEU A 451 2.71 1.58 -9.22
N ASP A 452 3.64 0.66 -9.42
CA ASP A 452 3.47 -0.61 -10.14
C ASP A 452 3.57 -1.86 -9.26
N SER A 453 4.01 -1.72 -8.02
CA SER A 453 4.16 -2.83 -7.07
C SER A 453 3.68 -2.47 -5.67
N TYR A 454 3.10 -3.43 -4.98
CA TYR A 454 2.64 -3.27 -3.59
C TYR A 454 3.76 -3.67 -2.63
N SER A 455 4.02 -2.85 -1.62
CA SER A 455 5.12 -3.13 -0.70
C SER A 455 4.78 -4.28 0.25
N LEU A 456 5.82 -5.01 0.65
CA LEU A 456 5.70 -6.09 1.62
C LEU A 456 5.20 -5.60 2.99
N ILE A 457 5.59 -4.38 3.38
CA ILE A 457 5.16 -3.78 4.64
C ILE A 457 3.66 -3.43 4.59
N ALA A 458 3.18 -2.82 3.50
CA ALA A 458 1.75 -2.53 3.36
C ALA A 458 0.93 -3.83 3.31
N GLU A 459 1.44 -4.89 2.66
CA GLU A 459 0.82 -6.21 2.69
C GLU A 459 0.75 -6.77 4.11
N LYS A 460 1.81 -6.61 4.90
CA LYS A 460 1.86 -7.04 6.31
C LYS A 460 0.82 -6.30 7.16
N ILE A 461 0.74 -4.97 7.04
CA ILE A 461 -0.25 -4.15 7.74
C ILE A 461 -1.69 -4.55 7.35
N ASP A 462 -1.95 -4.76 6.06
CA ASP A 462 -3.25 -5.21 5.59
C ASP A 462 -3.64 -6.57 6.18
N GLN A 463 -2.67 -7.45 6.36
CA GLN A 463 -2.90 -8.74 6.98
C GLN A 463 -3.21 -8.63 8.46
N VAL A 464 -2.41 -7.87 9.21
CA VAL A 464 -2.66 -7.64 10.64
C VAL A 464 -4.07 -7.06 10.82
N SER A 465 -4.46 -6.13 9.92
CA SER A 465 -5.82 -5.58 9.91
C SER A 465 -6.90 -6.64 9.69
N GLU A 466 -6.67 -7.57 8.74
CA GLU A 466 -7.64 -8.63 8.41
C GLU A 466 -7.74 -9.68 9.52
N ASP A 467 -6.58 -10.17 10.00
CA ASP A 467 -6.52 -11.29 10.93
C ASP A 467 -7.04 -10.90 12.33
N ASN A 468 -6.89 -9.62 12.71
CA ASN A 468 -7.30 -9.11 14.02
C ASN A 468 -8.58 -8.26 13.97
N ASP A 469 -9.17 -8.02 12.80
CA ASP A 469 -10.30 -7.09 12.62
C ASP A 469 -10.02 -5.71 13.24
N VAL A 470 -8.89 -5.10 12.86
CA VAL A 470 -8.46 -3.78 13.34
C VAL A 470 -8.20 -2.84 12.17
N LEU A 471 -8.17 -1.54 12.44
CA LEU A 471 -7.96 -0.48 11.46
C LEU A 471 -6.76 0.36 11.88
N PHE A 472 -5.76 0.45 11.00
CA PHE A 472 -4.66 1.38 11.17
C PHE A 472 -4.98 2.74 10.54
N VAL A 473 -4.61 3.81 11.24
CA VAL A 473 -4.59 5.18 10.72
C VAL A 473 -3.13 5.59 10.58
N ILE A 474 -2.72 5.81 9.34
CA ILE A 474 -1.31 5.97 8.95
C ILE A 474 -1.05 7.39 8.46
N SER A 475 0.04 7.99 8.89
CA SER A 475 0.49 9.27 8.34
C SER A 475 0.97 9.13 6.89
N ALA A 476 0.67 10.13 6.04
CA ALA A 476 1.12 10.13 4.64
C ALA A 476 2.64 10.30 4.47
N GLY A 477 3.31 10.77 5.51
CA GLY A 477 4.73 11.09 5.55
C GLY A 477 5.01 12.58 5.34
N ASN A 478 6.16 13.02 5.81
CA ASN A 478 6.64 14.39 5.69
C ASN A 478 7.80 14.45 4.69
N ALA A 479 7.84 15.50 3.88
CA ALA A 479 8.96 15.79 3.00
C ALA A 479 9.91 16.73 3.69
N ASP A 480 11.21 16.40 3.66
CA ASP A 480 12.30 17.24 4.15
C ASP A 480 12.88 18.10 3.03
N ASP A 481 13.60 19.17 3.38
CA ASP A 481 14.33 19.94 2.38
C ASP A 481 15.43 19.07 1.70
N PRO A 482 15.57 19.11 0.38
CA PRO A 482 14.95 20.07 -0.56
C PRO A 482 13.60 19.64 -1.19
N ASP A 483 12.99 18.55 -0.76
CA ASP A 483 11.77 17.97 -1.36
C ASP A 483 10.48 18.66 -0.86
N THR A 484 10.60 19.52 0.17
CA THR A 484 9.46 20.29 0.70
C THR A 484 8.92 21.26 -0.36
N ARG A 485 7.61 21.25 -0.56
CA ARG A 485 6.95 22.14 -1.50
C ARG A 485 6.99 23.62 -1.05
N PRO A 486 6.89 24.59 -1.98
CA PRO A 486 6.57 25.97 -1.63
C PRO A 486 5.23 26.05 -0.88
N GLU A 487 5.03 27.12 -0.10
CA GLU A 487 3.72 27.40 0.50
C GLU A 487 2.66 27.56 -0.60
N TRP A 488 1.45 27.06 -0.32
CA TRP A 488 0.36 27.12 -1.28
C TRP A 488 0.00 28.55 -1.70
N ASN A 489 -0.01 28.82 -3.00
CA ASN A 489 -0.38 30.12 -3.52
C ASN A 489 -1.91 30.19 -3.73
N ILE A 490 -2.49 31.37 -3.42
CA ILE A 490 -3.91 31.64 -3.67
C ILE A 490 -4.20 31.61 -5.18
N ASP A 491 -3.23 32.07 -5.99
CA ASP A 491 -3.32 31.92 -7.45
C ASP A 491 -3.10 30.44 -7.83
N ARG A 492 -4.14 29.87 -8.44
CA ARG A 492 -4.18 28.45 -8.80
C ARG A 492 -3.18 28.08 -9.90
N GLU A 493 -2.88 28.97 -10.82
CA GLU A 493 -1.92 28.70 -11.89
C GLU A 493 -0.51 28.60 -11.33
N ILE A 494 -0.17 29.46 -10.39
CA ILE A 494 1.10 29.40 -9.66
C ILE A 494 1.15 28.13 -8.82
N ALA A 495 0.11 27.81 -8.05
CA ALA A 495 0.06 26.59 -7.25
C ALA A 495 0.21 25.32 -8.10
N LEU A 496 -0.40 25.26 -9.30
CA LEU A 496 -0.24 24.13 -10.22
C LEU A 496 1.18 24.08 -10.82
N ALA A 497 1.78 25.22 -11.11
CA ALA A 497 3.15 25.29 -11.60
C ALA A 497 4.14 24.79 -10.53
N ASP A 498 3.97 25.20 -9.26
CA ASP A 498 4.76 24.74 -8.13
C ASP A 498 4.64 23.22 -7.95
N LEU A 499 3.44 22.68 -8.03
CA LEU A 499 3.22 21.22 -7.96
C LEU A 499 3.86 20.45 -9.11
N ALA A 500 3.91 21.03 -10.30
CA ALA A 500 4.56 20.40 -11.46
C ALA A 500 6.10 20.35 -11.33
N THR A 501 6.67 21.23 -10.51
CA THR A 501 8.13 21.27 -10.24
C THR A 501 8.53 20.45 -9.01
N SER A 502 7.57 20.07 -8.15
CA SER A 502 7.83 19.26 -6.96
C SER A 502 8.36 17.88 -7.34
N ARG A 503 9.38 17.42 -6.64
CA ARG A 503 10.03 16.13 -6.84
C ARG A 503 10.05 15.37 -5.51
N ASN A 504 9.98 14.04 -5.58
CA ASN A 504 10.10 13.13 -4.43
C ASN A 504 9.13 13.41 -3.26
N ASP A 505 7.98 14.05 -3.54
CA ASP A 505 6.94 14.35 -2.55
C ASP A 505 5.82 13.29 -2.49
N GLY A 506 6.02 12.13 -3.11
CA GLY A 506 5.10 10.99 -3.05
C GLY A 506 5.03 10.37 -1.65
N ILE A 507 3.87 9.76 -1.32
CA ILE A 507 3.68 9.05 -0.04
C ILE A 507 4.74 7.97 0.17
N TRP A 508 5.04 7.70 1.44
CA TRP A 508 5.98 6.66 1.82
C TRP A 508 5.26 5.38 2.27
N VAL A 509 5.96 4.26 2.11
CA VAL A 509 5.52 2.96 2.65
C VAL A 509 5.36 3.08 4.18
N PRO A 510 4.27 2.58 4.79
CA PRO A 510 3.15 1.78 4.24
C PRO A 510 1.87 2.58 3.93
N ALA A 511 1.97 3.88 3.63
CA ALA A 511 0.81 4.74 3.41
C ALA A 511 -0.08 4.32 2.20
N GLU A 512 0.40 3.41 1.34
CA GLU A 512 -0.39 2.80 0.27
C GLU A 512 -1.31 1.66 0.73
N SER A 513 -1.22 1.22 2.00
CA SER A 513 -2.04 0.13 2.54
C SER A 513 -3.52 0.31 2.21
N VAL A 514 -4.14 -0.70 1.63
CA VAL A 514 -5.54 -0.62 1.16
C VAL A 514 -6.57 -0.87 2.26
N ARG A 515 -6.14 -1.46 3.38
CA ARG A 515 -7.00 -1.73 4.54
C ARG A 515 -6.85 -0.72 5.66
N SER A 516 -6.00 0.28 5.46
CA SER A 516 -5.73 1.36 6.40
C SER A 516 -6.25 2.69 5.88
N VAL A 517 -6.42 3.65 6.77
CA VAL A 517 -6.73 5.05 6.43
C VAL A 517 -5.45 5.86 6.46
N THR A 518 -5.07 6.43 5.32
CA THR A 518 -3.90 7.30 5.21
C THR A 518 -4.30 8.76 5.31
N VAL A 519 -3.60 9.52 6.16
CA VAL A 519 -3.95 10.90 6.48
C VAL A 519 -2.87 11.87 6.06
N ALA A 520 -3.23 12.83 5.21
CA ALA A 520 -2.39 13.99 4.86
C ALA A 520 -2.60 15.16 5.84
N ALA A 521 -1.73 16.15 5.77
CA ALA A 521 -1.82 17.35 6.59
C ALA A 521 -2.25 18.58 5.78
N VAL A 522 -3.12 19.40 6.38
CA VAL A 522 -3.50 20.72 5.87
C VAL A 522 -3.14 21.81 6.87
N ASN A 523 -2.99 23.03 6.37
CA ASN A 523 -2.70 24.22 7.17
C ASN A 523 -3.85 24.58 8.10
N PRO A 524 -3.56 24.97 9.34
CA PRO A 524 -4.58 25.40 10.30
C PRO A 524 -5.20 26.77 9.92
N PRO A 525 -6.44 27.03 10.36
CA PRO A 525 -7.18 28.22 9.94
C PRO A 525 -6.70 29.54 10.61
N HIS A 526 -5.96 29.48 11.67
CA HIS A 526 -5.63 30.64 12.51
C HIS A 526 -4.27 31.28 12.19
N LEU A 527 -3.47 30.70 11.31
CA LEU A 527 -2.19 31.24 10.91
C LEU A 527 -2.36 32.26 9.79
N THR A 528 -1.73 33.42 9.92
CA THR A 528 -1.88 34.53 8.97
C THR A 528 -0.93 34.49 7.77
N ASN A 529 0.12 33.69 7.87
CA ASN A 529 1.19 33.58 6.87
C ASN A 529 1.02 32.38 5.92
N VAL A 530 -0.05 31.63 6.06
CA VAL A 530 -0.37 30.47 5.23
C VAL A 530 -1.83 30.48 4.82
N VAL A 531 -2.16 29.80 3.73
CA VAL A 531 -3.54 29.65 3.26
C VAL A 531 -4.22 28.56 4.08
N ALA A 532 -5.29 28.92 4.81
CA ALA A 532 -6.07 28.02 5.63
C ALA A 532 -6.65 26.86 4.83
N GLY A 533 -6.52 25.61 5.33
CA GLY A 533 -7.02 24.42 4.68
C GLY A 533 -6.27 24.03 3.40
N ALA A 534 -5.26 24.77 2.99
CA ALA A 534 -4.38 24.34 1.91
C ALA A 534 -3.49 23.18 2.37
N PRO A 535 -3.05 22.28 1.45
CA PRO A 535 -2.13 21.22 1.78
C PRO A 535 -0.85 21.78 2.42
N ALA A 536 -0.48 21.26 3.59
CA ALA A 536 0.74 21.68 4.24
C ALA A 536 1.95 21.35 3.36
N ARG A 537 2.95 22.25 3.31
CA ARG A 537 4.08 22.16 2.38
C ARG A 537 4.88 20.87 2.52
N TYR A 538 4.99 20.33 3.72
CA TYR A 538 5.71 19.10 4.04
C TYR A 538 4.89 17.83 3.76
N SER A 539 3.55 17.92 3.71
CA SER A 539 2.68 16.74 3.58
C SER A 539 2.91 16.02 2.26
N ARG A 540 3.29 14.76 2.30
CA ARG A 540 3.46 13.95 1.11
C ARG A 540 2.12 13.70 0.42
N ARG A 541 2.15 13.40 -0.89
CA ARG A 541 0.97 13.24 -1.73
C ARG A 541 0.95 11.93 -2.52
N GLY A 542 -0.24 11.51 -2.92
CA GLY A 542 -0.44 10.41 -3.85
C GLY A 542 0.05 10.69 -5.29
N PRO A 543 -0.36 9.84 -6.21
CA PRO A 543 -1.30 8.76 -6.00
C PRO A 543 -0.68 7.54 -5.30
N GLY A 544 -1.52 6.65 -4.82
CA GLY A 544 -1.11 5.30 -4.41
C GLY A 544 -0.90 4.37 -5.60
N ILE A 545 -0.72 3.08 -5.32
CA ILE A 545 -0.52 2.05 -6.35
C ILE A 545 -1.59 2.10 -7.43
N ARG A 546 -1.18 2.03 -8.71
CA ARG A 546 -2.07 2.05 -9.89
C ARG A 546 -3.02 3.24 -9.92
N ALA A 547 -2.58 4.40 -9.47
CA ALA A 547 -3.37 5.62 -9.34
C ALA A 547 -4.58 5.49 -8.39
N ALA A 548 -4.49 4.61 -7.38
CA ALA A 548 -5.45 4.59 -6.28
C ALA A 548 -5.43 5.93 -5.53
N VAL A 549 -6.58 6.31 -5.01
CA VAL A 549 -6.69 7.52 -4.18
C VAL A 549 -5.95 7.25 -2.86
N LYS A 550 -4.86 7.95 -2.67
CA LYS A 550 -4.09 8.07 -1.43
C LYS A 550 -3.47 9.48 -1.41
N PRO A 551 -3.39 10.12 -0.26
CA PRO A 551 -4.00 9.73 1.03
C PRO A 551 -5.51 9.54 0.91
N ASP A 552 -6.15 8.91 1.90
CA ASP A 552 -7.61 8.74 1.91
C ASP A 552 -8.31 10.04 2.33
N VAL A 553 -7.81 10.68 3.37
CA VAL A 553 -8.33 11.93 3.93
C VAL A 553 -7.19 12.86 4.35
N ALA A 554 -7.54 14.06 4.75
CA ALA A 554 -6.60 14.99 5.37
C ALA A 554 -7.17 15.57 6.67
N GLN A 555 -6.28 16.05 7.55
CA GLN A 555 -6.66 16.76 8.76
C GLN A 555 -5.64 17.86 9.06
N VAL A 556 -5.97 18.79 9.96
CA VAL A 556 -5.05 19.83 10.37
C VAL A 556 -3.82 19.21 11.03
N GLY A 557 -2.63 19.47 10.46
CA GLY A 557 -1.37 18.94 10.97
C GLY A 557 -0.33 20.02 11.33
N GLY A 558 -0.73 21.29 11.36
CA GLY A 558 0.21 22.42 11.46
C GLY A 558 0.75 22.85 10.09
N SER A 559 1.38 24.01 10.00
CA SER A 559 1.80 24.58 8.71
C SER A 559 3.18 24.12 8.22
N GLY A 560 4.13 23.90 9.13
CA GLY A 560 5.53 23.63 8.74
C GLY A 560 6.22 24.78 8.01
N THR A 561 5.69 26.00 8.13
CA THR A 561 6.31 27.18 7.51
C THR A 561 7.66 27.52 8.14
N SER A 562 8.60 27.98 7.33
CA SER A 562 9.93 28.41 7.79
C SER A 562 9.91 29.67 8.66
N CYS A 563 8.82 30.45 8.65
CA CYS A 563 8.65 31.68 9.41
C CYS A 563 7.38 31.61 10.29
N PRO A 564 7.34 30.79 11.33
CA PRO A 564 6.17 30.67 12.21
C PRO A 564 6.03 31.93 13.06
N ILE A 565 4.96 32.70 12.86
CA ILE A 565 4.65 33.90 13.67
C ILE A 565 4.00 33.48 14.99
N ASN A 566 3.16 32.45 14.97
CA ASN A 566 2.38 31.97 16.10
C ASN A 566 2.56 30.46 16.34
N GLY A 567 3.80 29.98 16.29
CA GLY A 567 4.10 28.55 16.36
C GLY A 567 3.69 27.79 15.10
N LEU A 568 3.74 26.48 15.15
CA LEU A 568 3.40 25.60 14.02
C LEU A 568 1.89 25.29 13.93
N GLY A 569 1.11 25.83 14.84
CA GLY A 569 -0.36 25.87 14.78
C GLY A 569 -1.11 24.71 15.39
N LEU A 570 -0.46 23.60 15.74
CA LEU A 570 -1.04 22.49 16.47
C LEU A 570 -0.34 22.34 17.82
N ARG A 571 -1.13 22.27 18.91
CA ARG A 571 -0.63 22.19 20.30
C ARG A 571 -0.87 20.82 20.88
N SER A 572 0.10 20.32 21.62
CA SER A 572 -0.01 19.13 22.44
C SER A 572 1.03 19.14 23.58
N LEU A 573 1.27 18.00 24.21
CA LEU A 573 2.08 17.87 25.41
C LEU A 573 3.52 17.44 25.11
N LEU A 574 4.43 17.96 25.92
CA LEU A 574 5.76 17.39 26.13
C LEU A 574 5.72 16.34 27.26
N PRO A 575 6.77 15.52 27.39
CA PRO A 575 6.84 14.50 28.46
C PRO A 575 6.72 15.04 29.88
N ASP A 576 7.07 16.30 30.12
CA ASP A 576 6.90 16.97 31.41
C ASP A 576 5.48 17.52 31.65
N GLY A 577 4.52 17.28 30.75
CA GLY A 577 3.15 17.76 30.81
C GLY A 577 2.97 19.22 30.37
N SER A 578 4.02 19.90 29.92
CA SER A 578 3.91 21.26 29.40
C SER A 578 3.40 21.27 27.96
N LEU A 579 2.72 22.36 27.57
CA LEU A 579 2.24 22.53 26.18
C LEU A 579 3.40 22.94 25.26
N THR A 580 3.41 22.33 24.10
CA THR A 580 4.26 22.68 22.97
C THR A 580 3.47 22.80 21.68
N THR A 581 4.11 23.21 20.59
CA THR A 581 3.51 23.29 19.25
C THR A 581 4.31 22.45 18.28
N GLY A 582 3.62 21.85 17.32
CA GLY A 582 4.24 21.03 16.29
C GLY A 582 3.51 21.06 14.97
N CYS A 583 4.13 20.46 13.96
CA CYS A 583 3.53 20.20 12.66
C CYS A 583 3.96 18.82 12.15
N GLY A 584 3.11 18.15 11.41
CA GLY A 584 3.39 16.85 10.82
C GLY A 584 2.13 16.09 10.42
N THR A 585 2.24 15.21 9.44
CA THR A 585 1.17 14.24 9.14
C THR A 585 0.95 13.28 10.31
N SER A 586 2.00 13.07 11.15
CA SER A 586 1.94 12.31 12.40
C SER A 586 0.97 12.91 13.43
N TYR A 587 0.68 14.20 13.33
CA TYR A 587 -0.25 14.90 14.21
C TYR A 587 -1.63 15.10 13.60
N ALA A 588 -1.74 14.95 12.27
CA ALA A 588 -3.02 14.89 11.58
C ALA A 588 -3.71 13.51 11.75
N ALA A 589 -2.93 12.44 11.67
CA ALA A 589 -3.43 11.06 11.76
C ALA A 589 -4.18 10.75 13.08
N PRO A 590 -3.67 11.11 14.28
CA PRO A 590 -4.35 10.79 15.54
C PRO A 590 -5.72 11.47 15.70
N GLN A 591 -5.96 12.61 15.05
CA GLN A 591 -7.30 13.23 15.06
C GLN A 591 -8.31 12.37 14.29
N VAL A 592 -7.91 11.81 13.14
CA VAL A 592 -8.75 10.87 12.37
C VAL A 592 -8.92 9.54 13.12
N ALA A 593 -7.86 9.06 13.80
CA ALA A 593 -7.95 7.89 14.66
C ALA A 593 -8.96 8.09 15.79
N LYS A 594 -9.00 9.30 16.39
CA LYS A 594 -9.98 9.67 17.40
C LYS A 594 -11.41 9.63 16.86
N THR A 595 -11.66 10.21 15.69
CA THR A 595 -12.98 10.18 15.04
C THR A 595 -13.44 8.74 14.78
N LEU A 596 -12.55 7.89 14.24
CA LEU A 596 -12.87 6.47 13.99
C LEU A 596 -13.12 5.68 15.27
N ALA A 597 -12.35 5.94 16.33
CA ALA A 597 -12.55 5.30 17.64
C ALA A 597 -13.86 5.74 18.30
N LEU A 598 -14.26 7.00 18.13
CA LEU A 598 -15.56 7.48 18.59
C LEU A 598 -16.72 6.85 17.81
N LEU A 599 -16.60 6.69 16.49
CA LEU A 599 -17.59 5.98 15.68
C LEU A 599 -17.72 4.52 16.13
N ASP A 600 -16.60 3.83 16.32
CA ASP A 600 -16.57 2.44 16.80
C ASP A 600 -17.18 2.31 18.22
N HIS A 601 -16.95 3.31 19.07
CA HIS A 601 -17.47 3.35 20.43
C HIS A 601 -18.97 3.66 20.53
N GLN A 602 -19.48 4.54 19.65
CA GLN A 602 -20.85 5.09 19.75
C GLN A 602 -21.87 4.29 18.92
N ILE A 603 -21.44 3.58 17.89
CA ILE A 603 -22.34 2.75 17.08
C ILE A 603 -22.69 1.48 17.87
N GLU A 604 -23.98 1.26 18.11
CA GLU A 604 -24.46 0.06 18.78
C GLU A 604 -24.34 -1.18 17.87
N GLY A 605 -23.83 -2.28 18.42
CA GLY A 605 -23.65 -3.55 17.71
C GLY A 605 -22.31 -3.68 17.02
N ASP A 606 -22.17 -4.79 16.25
CA ASP A 606 -20.92 -5.08 15.52
C ASP A 606 -20.85 -4.27 14.23
N VAL A 607 -20.00 -3.26 14.21
CA VAL A 607 -19.71 -2.46 13.01
C VAL A 607 -18.45 -2.96 12.33
N SER A 608 -18.51 -3.19 11.00
CA SER A 608 -17.32 -3.59 10.25
C SER A 608 -16.35 -2.41 10.06
N ARG A 609 -15.06 -2.72 9.92
CA ARG A 609 -14.01 -1.72 9.60
C ARG A 609 -14.36 -0.93 8.34
N GLU A 610 -14.83 -1.64 7.32
CA GLU A 610 -15.23 -1.06 6.04
C GLU A 610 -16.38 -0.05 6.21
N THR A 611 -17.30 -0.30 7.16
CA THR A 611 -18.37 0.63 7.48
C THR A 611 -17.83 1.90 8.15
N LEU A 612 -16.90 1.78 9.09
CA LEU A 612 -16.25 2.93 9.73
C LEU A 612 -15.54 3.80 8.69
N VAL A 613 -14.76 3.18 7.80
CA VAL A 613 -14.08 3.86 6.70
C VAL A 613 -15.08 4.51 5.74
N ALA A 614 -16.15 3.81 5.38
CA ALA A 614 -17.17 4.35 4.48
C ALA A 614 -17.87 5.59 5.07
N LEU A 615 -18.20 5.57 6.35
CA LEU A 615 -18.80 6.71 7.06
C LEU A 615 -17.84 7.91 7.11
N LEU A 616 -16.57 7.65 7.44
CA LEU A 616 -15.52 8.67 7.45
C LEU A 616 -15.37 9.33 6.07
N LEU A 617 -15.19 8.54 5.02
CA LEU A 617 -14.99 9.04 3.66
C LEU A 617 -16.24 9.73 3.10
N HIS A 618 -17.45 9.23 3.45
CA HIS A 618 -18.71 9.84 3.03
C HIS A 618 -18.92 11.25 3.59
N SER A 619 -18.41 11.49 4.80
CA SER A 619 -18.51 12.80 5.48
C SER A 619 -17.44 13.79 5.00
N ALA A 620 -16.38 13.33 4.37
CA ALA A 620 -15.22 14.14 4.02
C ALA A 620 -15.56 15.20 2.96
N GLN A 621 -15.06 16.42 3.15
CA GLN A 621 -15.27 17.55 2.26
C GLN A 621 -13.94 18.16 1.82
N LEU A 622 -13.84 18.48 0.54
CA LEU A 622 -12.67 19.18 0.03
C LEU A 622 -12.57 20.58 0.66
N PRO A 623 -11.38 20.98 1.13
CA PRO A 623 -11.12 22.35 1.55
C PRO A 623 -11.52 23.34 0.45
N GLN A 624 -12.07 24.49 0.83
CA GLN A 624 -12.59 25.48 -0.12
C GLN A 624 -11.55 25.89 -1.18
N ILE A 625 -10.29 26.01 -0.79
CA ILE A 625 -9.19 26.38 -1.69
C ILE A 625 -8.92 25.33 -2.78
N LEU A 626 -9.24 24.05 -2.52
CA LEU A 626 -9.10 22.94 -3.47
C LEU A 626 -10.39 22.61 -4.23
N ASN A 627 -11.52 23.15 -3.80
CA ASN A 627 -12.83 22.85 -4.40
C ASN A 627 -13.04 23.59 -5.70
N HIS A 628 -12.26 23.27 -6.72
CA HIS A 628 -12.38 23.83 -8.07
C HIS A 628 -12.15 22.76 -9.13
N LYS A 629 -12.91 22.84 -10.24
CA LYS A 629 -12.89 21.84 -11.32
C LYS A 629 -11.49 21.61 -11.90
N SER A 630 -10.65 22.63 -12.03
CA SER A 630 -9.28 22.51 -12.54
C SER A 630 -8.33 21.80 -11.56
N LEU A 631 -8.67 21.76 -10.27
CA LEU A 631 -7.87 21.12 -9.22
C LEU A 631 -8.36 19.72 -8.87
N ALA A 632 -9.46 19.23 -9.43
CA ALA A 632 -10.14 18.02 -8.98
C ALA A 632 -9.23 16.76 -8.96
N THR A 633 -8.34 16.60 -9.94
CA THR A 633 -7.40 15.47 -9.98
C THR A 633 -6.28 15.66 -8.94
N VAL A 634 -5.73 16.86 -8.87
CA VAL A 634 -4.62 17.19 -7.96
C VAL A 634 -5.08 17.18 -6.50
N ALA A 635 -6.31 17.64 -6.22
CA ALA A 635 -6.87 17.61 -4.88
C ALA A 635 -6.92 16.20 -4.29
N ARG A 636 -7.24 15.19 -5.12
CA ARG A 636 -7.25 13.79 -4.70
C ARG A 636 -5.86 13.29 -4.27
N ASP A 637 -4.83 13.69 -4.98
CA ASP A 637 -3.47 13.30 -4.63
C ASP A 637 -2.97 14.02 -3.36
N LEU A 638 -3.49 15.22 -3.06
CA LEU A 638 -3.05 16.03 -1.93
C LEU A 638 -3.82 15.75 -0.63
N VAL A 639 -5.14 15.57 -0.72
CA VAL A 639 -6.03 15.48 0.46
C VAL A 639 -7.05 14.33 0.37
N GLY A 640 -6.94 13.46 -0.61
CA GLY A 640 -7.87 12.35 -0.81
C GLY A 640 -9.31 12.83 -1.02
N PHE A 641 -10.21 12.31 -0.21
CA PHE A 641 -11.63 12.72 -0.20
C PHE A 641 -11.87 14.05 0.52
N GLY A 642 -10.86 14.59 1.22
CA GLY A 642 -10.93 15.86 1.95
C GLY A 642 -10.82 15.69 3.47
N ILE A 643 -11.35 16.67 4.20
CA ILE A 643 -11.36 16.67 5.67
C ILE A 643 -12.67 16.02 6.13
N PRO A 644 -12.63 14.93 6.93
CA PRO A 644 -13.84 14.30 7.47
C PRO A 644 -14.52 15.20 8.50
N ALA A 645 -15.83 15.05 8.65
CA ALA A 645 -16.56 15.65 9.74
C ALA A 645 -16.23 14.97 11.09
N ASP A 646 -16.60 15.62 12.20
CA ASP A 646 -16.53 15.01 13.52
C ASP A 646 -17.53 13.85 13.66
N SER A 647 -17.27 12.97 14.64
CA SER A 647 -18.06 11.76 14.88
C SER A 647 -19.56 12.05 15.15
N HIS A 648 -19.85 13.14 15.85
CA HIS A 648 -21.22 13.56 16.15
C HIS A 648 -21.96 13.98 14.86
N THR A 649 -21.34 14.81 14.02
CA THR A 649 -21.90 15.22 12.72
C THR A 649 -22.10 14.01 11.80
N ILE A 650 -21.18 13.03 11.80
CA ILE A 650 -21.32 11.81 11.00
C ILE A 650 -22.53 10.98 11.47
N LEU A 651 -22.75 10.88 12.78
CA LEU A 651 -23.81 10.02 13.34
C LEU A 651 -25.16 10.70 13.40
N GLU A 652 -25.22 12.01 13.64
CA GLU A 652 -26.51 12.71 13.71
C GLU A 652 -27.18 12.95 12.36
N GLY A 653 -26.39 13.10 11.30
CA GLY A 653 -26.90 13.46 9.98
C GLY A 653 -27.58 14.84 9.97
N GLN A 654 -28.18 15.20 8.84
CA GLN A 654 -28.98 16.41 8.71
C GLN A 654 -30.46 16.03 8.69
N GLU A 655 -31.35 16.94 9.15
CA GLU A 655 -32.82 16.71 9.21
C GLU A 655 -33.44 16.21 7.91
N ASN A 656 -32.84 16.52 6.77
CA ASN A 656 -33.33 16.16 5.44
C ASN A 656 -32.47 15.08 4.75
N GLN A 657 -31.57 14.40 5.46
CA GLN A 657 -30.69 13.39 4.90
C GLN A 657 -30.84 12.07 5.64
N ILE A 658 -30.84 10.99 4.89
CA ILE A 658 -30.78 9.61 5.40
C ILE A 658 -29.48 9.00 4.90
N THR A 659 -28.65 8.51 5.80
CA THR A 659 -27.46 7.72 5.45
C THR A 659 -27.86 6.26 5.38
N LEU A 660 -27.76 5.66 4.20
CA LEU A 660 -27.96 4.23 3.97
C LEU A 660 -26.60 3.55 3.99
N VAL A 661 -26.42 2.63 4.92
CA VAL A 661 -25.21 1.81 5.01
C VAL A 661 -25.52 0.46 4.38
N PHE A 662 -24.75 0.12 3.35
CA PHE A 662 -24.78 -1.17 2.70
C PHE A 662 -23.43 -1.85 2.88
N ALA A 663 -23.39 -2.96 3.61
CA ALA A 663 -22.20 -3.78 3.80
C ALA A 663 -22.48 -5.20 3.31
N SER A 664 -21.65 -5.71 2.40
CA SER A 664 -21.82 -7.04 1.84
C SER A 664 -20.48 -7.70 1.50
N ARG A 665 -20.42 -9.02 1.71
CA ARG A 665 -19.30 -9.83 1.26
C ARG A 665 -19.63 -10.46 -0.10
N LEU A 666 -18.98 -9.98 -1.16
CA LEU A 666 -19.15 -10.54 -2.49
C LEU A 666 -18.30 -11.81 -2.65
N MET A 667 -18.95 -12.89 -3.02
CA MET A 667 -18.27 -14.12 -3.44
C MET A 667 -17.82 -14.00 -4.90
N ARG A 668 -16.95 -14.91 -5.30
CA ARG A 668 -16.52 -14.99 -6.70
C ARG A 668 -17.75 -15.11 -7.63
N GLU A 669 -17.78 -14.30 -8.69
CA GLU A 669 -18.86 -14.26 -9.68
C GLU A 669 -20.17 -13.61 -9.20
N GLN A 670 -20.21 -13.01 -8.02
CA GLN A 670 -21.31 -12.17 -7.56
C GLN A 670 -21.10 -10.69 -7.89
N GLN A 671 -22.19 -9.97 -7.99
CA GLN A 671 -22.22 -8.51 -8.16
C GLN A 671 -23.30 -7.89 -7.29
N VAL A 672 -23.10 -6.64 -6.90
CA VAL A 672 -24.13 -5.83 -6.22
C VAL A 672 -24.85 -5.01 -7.26
N CYS A 673 -26.19 -5.11 -7.27
CA CYS A 673 -27.06 -4.25 -8.05
C CYS A 673 -27.84 -3.33 -7.11
N LEU A 674 -27.35 -2.10 -6.91
CA LEU A 674 -28.10 -1.05 -6.24
C LEU A 674 -28.91 -0.30 -7.30
N LEU A 675 -30.21 -0.56 -7.37
CA LEU A 675 -31.13 0.23 -8.22
C LEU A 675 -31.51 1.49 -7.45
N TYR A 676 -30.79 2.56 -7.71
CA TYR A 676 -31.16 3.87 -7.22
C TYR A 676 -32.24 4.48 -8.13
N THR A 677 -33.47 4.49 -7.67
CA THR A 677 -34.58 5.17 -8.36
C THR A 677 -34.57 6.65 -7.92
N SER A 678 -33.76 7.46 -8.58
CA SER A 678 -33.88 8.92 -8.46
C SER A 678 -35.14 9.38 -9.20
N PRO A 679 -35.92 10.31 -8.67
CA PRO A 679 -37.02 10.96 -9.40
C PRO A 679 -36.56 11.85 -10.55
N SER A 680 -35.32 11.78 -10.97
CA SER A 680 -34.79 12.57 -12.08
C SER A 680 -35.49 12.24 -13.39
N PRO A 681 -35.83 13.24 -14.22
CA PRO A 681 -36.45 13.05 -15.54
C PRO A 681 -35.65 12.14 -16.49
N ARG A 682 -34.31 12.00 -16.27
CA ARG A 682 -33.44 11.11 -17.06
C ARG A 682 -33.62 9.64 -16.72
N ASP A 683 -33.99 9.33 -15.48
CA ASP A 683 -34.21 7.94 -15.04
C ASP A 683 -35.58 7.44 -15.47
N ARG A 684 -36.56 8.30 -15.64
CA ARG A 684 -37.88 7.96 -16.23
C ARG A 684 -37.78 7.46 -17.68
N GLN A 685 -36.78 7.88 -18.44
CA GLN A 685 -36.56 7.35 -19.80
C GLN A 685 -35.96 5.96 -19.83
N LYS A 686 -35.13 5.60 -18.85
CA LYS A 686 -34.54 4.25 -18.75
C LYS A 686 -35.50 3.21 -18.19
N SER A 687 -36.45 3.60 -17.34
CA SER A 687 -37.47 2.69 -16.78
C SER A 687 -38.61 2.36 -17.73
N ARG A 688 -38.64 2.94 -18.94
CA ARG A 688 -39.61 2.65 -20.00
C ARG A 688 -39.16 1.63 -21.03
N MET A 689 -38.06 0.91 -20.81
CA MET A 689 -37.80 -0.27 -21.62
C MET A 689 -38.77 -1.36 -21.21
N PRO A 690 -39.61 -1.87 -22.13
CA PRO A 690 -40.49 -2.99 -21.83
C PRO A 690 -39.59 -4.17 -21.49
N SER A 691 -39.91 -4.86 -20.42
CA SER A 691 -39.51 -6.24 -20.21
C SER A 691 -40.10 -7.05 -21.35
N SER A 692 -39.42 -7.14 -22.48
CA SER A 692 -39.75 -8.11 -23.50
C SER A 692 -39.26 -9.44 -23.03
N ALA A 693 -40.18 -10.34 -22.94
CA ALA A 693 -40.24 -11.75 -22.67
C ALA A 693 -38.99 -12.58 -23.02
#